data_79a25c13c6344d4781c9c03f4149f68c
#
_entry.id   79a25c13c6344d4781c9c03f4149f68c
#
_cell.length_a   1.000
_cell.length_b   1.000
_cell.length_c   1.000
_cell.angle_alpha   90.00
_cell.angle_beta   90.00
_cell.angle_gamma   90.00
#
_symmetry.space_group_name_H-M   'P 1'
#
loop_
_entity.id
_entity.type
_entity.pdbx_description
1 polymer ?
#
loop_
_entity_poly.entity_id
_entity_poly.type
_entity_poly.pdbx_seq_one_letter_code
_entity_poly.pdbx_strand_id
1 'polypeptide(L)'
;MDKVLNIIKNDPWLEPYADAINGRHQYVVEKEKELVGKKTLSDFATGHMYFGLHRTDKGWTFREWAPNATEIYLVGDFNDWQEKPAFRMKRVRKTGNWEINLPEKAMKHGDLYKLKVYWEGGCGERIPAWATRVVQDEQTKIFSAQVWNPEKPYKFKKKTFTPNVAPLMIYECHIGMGQDAEKVGTYNEFRENVLPRIAKDGYNCIQIMAIQEHPYYGSFGYHVSSFFAPSSRFGTPEELKQLIDTAHQMNIAVIMDIVHSHAVKNEVEGLGNFAGDPCQYFYQGGRREHPAWDSLCFDYGKNEVIHFLLSNCKYWLEEFHFDGFRFDGVTSMLYYSHGLGEAFCNYGDYFNGHQDDNAICYLTLANRLIHEVNPKAITIAEEVSGMPGLAAPFEDGGYGFDYRMAMNIPDYWIKIIKERRDEDWKPSSLFWEVTNRRKDEKTISYCESHDQALVGDKTIIFRLIDADMYWHFKIGDENGVVERGIALHKMIRLLTASTINGGYLNFMGNEFGHPEWIDFPREGNGWSYKYARRQWNLVDNPDLCYHYLGDFDEAMVKLIRSVKNIQKSDVIEVWHNDGDQILAYRRKDLVFVFNFNPTRSFTDYGFLVPRGAYDVVLNTDNKQFGGFGFSDDSLRHFTCADPLYAKDKKEWLKLYVPARSAVVLKRVKD
;
A
#
# COMPACT_ATOMS: atom_id res chain seq x y z
N MET A 1 -31.45 -20.12 17.29
CA MET A 1 -30.45 -19.18 17.83
C MET A 1 -29.41 -19.01 16.74
N ASP A 2 -29.34 -17.83 16.19
CA ASP A 2 -28.33 -17.51 15.18
C ASP A 2 -26.95 -17.63 15.82
N LYS A 3 -26.02 -18.23 15.09
CA LYS A 3 -24.65 -18.43 15.57
C LYS A 3 -24.01 -17.08 15.80
N VAL A 4 -23.72 -16.74 17.06
CA VAL A 4 -23.00 -15.48 17.38
C VAL A 4 -21.66 -15.47 16.67
N LEU A 5 -21.43 -14.46 15.83
CA LEU A 5 -20.19 -14.28 15.05
C LEU A 5 -18.98 -14.09 15.99
N ASN A 6 -17.83 -14.60 15.59
CA ASN A 6 -16.65 -14.59 16.47
C ASN A 6 -16.14 -13.18 16.77
N ILE A 7 -16.32 -12.21 15.86
CA ILE A 7 -15.96 -10.81 16.10
C ILE A 7 -16.67 -10.24 17.34
N ILE A 8 -17.94 -10.62 17.56
CA ILE A 8 -18.74 -10.19 18.71
C ILE A 8 -18.25 -10.91 20.00
N LYS A 9 -17.88 -12.21 19.89
CA LYS A 9 -17.33 -12.96 21.03
C LYS A 9 -15.97 -12.44 21.46
N ASN A 10 -15.14 -12.04 20.50
CA ASN A 10 -13.80 -11.54 20.75
C ASN A 10 -13.79 -10.12 21.32
N ASP A 11 -14.83 -9.34 21.02
CA ASP A 11 -15.02 -7.99 21.50
C ASP A 11 -16.46 -7.79 22.03
N PRO A 12 -16.70 -8.04 23.32
CA PRO A 12 -18.03 -7.93 23.93
C PRO A 12 -18.69 -6.55 23.80
N TRP A 13 -17.93 -5.49 23.55
CA TRP A 13 -18.48 -4.15 23.32
C TRP A 13 -19.24 -4.04 21.98
N LEU A 14 -19.11 -5.04 21.11
CA LEU A 14 -19.90 -5.16 19.88
C LEU A 14 -21.27 -5.83 20.09
N GLU A 15 -21.55 -6.42 21.26
CA GLU A 15 -22.81 -7.10 21.53
C GLU A 15 -24.05 -6.20 21.28
N PRO A 16 -24.07 -4.91 21.67
CA PRO A 16 -25.19 -4.02 21.37
C PRO A 16 -25.46 -3.81 19.87
N TYR A 17 -24.48 -4.09 19.02
CA TYR A 17 -24.54 -3.90 17.57
C TYR A 17 -24.62 -5.22 16.78
N ALA A 18 -24.89 -6.32 17.47
CA ALA A 18 -24.94 -7.65 16.89
C ALA A 18 -25.91 -7.75 15.69
N ASP A 19 -27.06 -7.11 15.78
CA ASP A 19 -28.06 -7.11 14.70
C ASP A 19 -27.52 -6.42 13.44
N ALA A 20 -26.82 -5.28 13.58
CA ALA A 20 -26.22 -4.58 12.46
C ALA A 20 -25.08 -5.40 11.81
N ILE A 21 -24.25 -6.03 12.62
CA ILE A 21 -23.15 -6.89 12.16
C ILE A 21 -23.70 -8.13 11.42
N ASN A 22 -24.70 -8.81 12.00
CA ASN A 22 -25.36 -9.95 11.37
C ASN A 22 -26.09 -9.53 10.09
N GLY A 23 -26.75 -8.37 10.09
CA GLY A 23 -27.41 -7.82 8.90
C GLY A 23 -26.45 -7.57 7.74
N ARG A 24 -25.31 -6.96 8.00
CA ARG A 24 -24.25 -6.77 6.99
C ARG A 24 -23.70 -8.09 6.47
N HIS A 25 -23.41 -9.02 7.38
CA HIS A 25 -22.95 -10.36 6.98
C HIS A 25 -23.97 -11.08 6.09
N GLN A 26 -25.25 -11.07 6.46
CA GLN A 26 -26.32 -11.67 5.69
C GLN A 26 -26.49 -10.97 4.34
N TYR A 27 -26.40 -9.65 4.28
CA TYR A 27 -26.48 -8.88 3.04
C TYR A 27 -25.40 -9.31 2.04
N VAL A 28 -24.17 -9.54 2.48
CA VAL A 28 -23.09 -10.05 1.63
C VAL A 28 -23.43 -11.43 1.09
N VAL A 29 -23.93 -12.35 1.93
CA VAL A 29 -24.33 -13.71 1.51
C VAL A 29 -25.44 -13.67 0.45
N GLU A 30 -26.44 -12.84 0.65
CA GLU A 30 -27.56 -12.68 -0.29
C GLU A 30 -27.10 -12.05 -1.61
N LYS A 31 -26.24 -11.02 -1.53
CA LYS A 31 -25.70 -10.34 -2.71
C LYS A 31 -24.80 -11.26 -3.51
N GLU A 32 -23.92 -12.01 -2.86
CA GLU A 32 -23.10 -13.02 -3.55
C GLU A 32 -23.98 -14.03 -4.27
N LYS A 33 -25.00 -14.58 -3.60
CA LYS A 33 -25.94 -15.52 -4.21
C LYS A 33 -26.71 -14.92 -5.40
N GLU A 34 -27.12 -13.66 -5.30
CA GLU A 34 -27.74 -12.92 -6.41
C GLU A 34 -26.81 -12.85 -7.62
N LEU A 35 -25.55 -12.50 -7.42
CA LEU A 35 -24.57 -12.29 -8.49
C LEU A 35 -24.14 -13.60 -9.16
N VAL A 36 -23.83 -14.63 -8.37
CA VAL A 36 -23.21 -15.85 -8.89
C VAL A 36 -24.20 -17.00 -9.13
N GLY A 37 -25.36 -16.99 -8.50
CA GLY A 37 -26.35 -18.08 -8.56
C GLY A 37 -25.77 -19.39 -8.02
N LYS A 38 -25.46 -20.33 -8.92
CA LYS A 38 -24.83 -21.63 -8.59
C LYS A 38 -23.34 -21.69 -8.88
N LYS A 39 -22.76 -20.59 -9.37
CA LYS A 39 -21.34 -20.48 -9.72
C LYS A 39 -20.55 -19.90 -8.56
N THR A 40 -19.29 -19.56 -8.79
CA THR A 40 -18.38 -18.93 -7.83
C THR A 40 -18.18 -17.44 -8.15
N LEU A 41 -17.58 -16.68 -7.24
CA LEU A 41 -17.18 -15.28 -7.52
C LEU A 41 -16.17 -15.22 -8.66
N SER A 42 -15.25 -16.17 -8.73
CA SER A 42 -14.29 -16.25 -9.83
C SER A 42 -14.94 -16.52 -11.18
N ASP A 43 -16.02 -17.31 -11.23
CA ASP A 43 -16.81 -17.52 -12.45
C ASP A 43 -17.61 -16.27 -12.86
N PHE A 44 -18.00 -15.45 -11.88
CA PHE A 44 -18.71 -14.19 -12.12
C PHE A 44 -17.76 -13.10 -12.60
N ALA A 45 -16.58 -12.95 -11.98
CA ALA A 45 -15.61 -11.89 -12.24
C ALA A 45 -14.79 -12.12 -13.52
N THR A 46 -15.47 -12.33 -14.65
CA THR A 46 -14.85 -12.65 -15.95
C THR A 46 -15.06 -11.57 -17.01
N GLY A 47 -15.45 -10.37 -16.60
CA GLY A 47 -15.76 -9.29 -17.52
C GLY A 47 -14.62 -8.94 -18.47
N HIS A 48 -13.37 -8.95 -17.97
CA HIS A 48 -12.17 -8.71 -18.77
C HIS A 48 -11.90 -9.78 -19.83
N MET A 49 -12.51 -10.95 -19.74
CA MET A 49 -12.44 -12.00 -20.76
C MET A 49 -13.56 -11.88 -21.80
N TYR A 50 -14.59 -11.09 -21.51
CA TYR A 50 -15.75 -10.90 -22.38
C TYR A 50 -15.76 -9.52 -23.04
N PHE A 51 -15.59 -8.46 -22.27
CA PHE A 51 -15.54 -7.07 -22.74
C PHE A 51 -14.13 -6.66 -23.20
N GLY A 52 -14.07 -5.58 -23.97
CA GLY A 52 -12.82 -5.11 -24.57
C GLY A 52 -12.53 -5.80 -25.93
N LEU A 53 -11.31 -5.64 -26.39
CA LEU A 53 -10.83 -6.15 -27.66
C LEU A 53 -10.11 -7.50 -27.48
N HIS A 54 -10.61 -8.54 -28.13
CA HIS A 54 -10.03 -9.88 -28.05
C HIS A 54 -9.65 -10.43 -29.43
N ARG A 55 -8.46 -11.01 -29.51
CA ARG A 55 -8.04 -11.83 -30.63
C ARG A 55 -8.69 -13.21 -30.55
N THR A 56 -9.31 -13.67 -31.64
CA THR A 56 -9.94 -14.99 -31.76
C THR A 56 -9.40 -15.71 -33.00
N ASP A 57 -9.69 -17.00 -33.13
CA ASP A 57 -9.30 -17.79 -34.33
C ASP A 57 -9.93 -17.26 -35.64
N LYS A 58 -10.99 -16.48 -35.53
CA LYS A 58 -11.73 -15.92 -36.69
C LYS A 58 -11.43 -14.45 -36.96
N GLY A 59 -10.56 -13.82 -36.16
CA GLY A 59 -10.27 -12.40 -36.25
C GLY A 59 -10.34 -11.70 -34.89
N TRP A 60 -11.03 -10.59 -34.83
CA TRP A 60 -11.18 -9.78 -33.63
C TRP A 60 -12.63 -9.72 -33.17
N THR A 61 -12.85 -9.78 -31.88
CA THR A 61 -14.16 -9.50 -31.25
C THR A 61 -13.97 -8.34 -30.30
N PHE A 62 -14.81 -7.32 -30.41
CA PHE A 62 -14.83 -6.21 -29.45
C PHE A 62 -16.22 -6.10 -28.82
N ARG A 63 -16.27 -5.90 -27.51
CA ARG A 63 -17.51 -5.71 -26.75
C ARG A 63 -17.37 -4.57 -25.75
N GLU A 64 -18.49 -3.86 -25.57
CA GLU A 64 -18.56 -2.76 -24.60
C GLU A 64 -19.95 -2.71 -23.94
N TRP A 65 -20.01 -2.24 -22.69
CA TRP A 65 -21.24 -1.98 -21.98
C TRP A 65 -21.60 -0.50 -22.01
N ALA A 66 -22.64 -0.16 -22.76
CA ALA A 66 -23.11 1.20 -22.96
C ALA A 66 -24.62 1.21 -23.10
N PRO A 67 -25.39 1.04 -22.01
CA PRO A 67 -26.83 0.83 -22.06
C PRO A 67 -27.61 1.98 -22.70
N ASN A 68 -27.15 3.23 -22.55
CA ASN A 68 -27.80 4.42 -23.09
C ASN A 68 -27.35 4.77 -24.51
N ALA A 69 -26.32 4.11 -25.05
CA ALA A 69 -25.88 4.40 -26.40
C ALA A 69 -26.97 4.01 -27.44
N THR A 70 -27.11 4.85 -28.45
CA THR A 70 -27.99 4.63 -29.61
C THR A 70 -27.24 4.05 -30.81
N GLU A 71 -25.94 4.38 -30.92
CA GLU A 71 -25.05 3.91 -31.96
C GLU A 71 -23.60 3.96 -31.48
N ILE A 72 -22.78 3.00 -31.89
CA ILE A 72 -21.34 2.97 -31.58
C ILE A 72 -20.54 2.51 -32.80
N TYR A 73 -19.46 3.23 -33.09
CA TYR A 73 -18.44 2.87 -34.08
C TYR A 73 -17.09 2.68 -33.43
N LEU A 74 -16.30 1.72 -33.92
CA LEU A 74 -14.87 1.69 -33.71
C LEU A 74 -14.21 2.63 -34.72
N VAL A 75 -13.41 3.58 -34.26
CA VAL A 75 -12.62 4.51 -35.07
C VAL A 75 -11.14 4.41 -34.66
N GLY A 76 -10.23 4.42 -35.62
CA GLY A 76 -8.81 4.27 -35.35
C GLY A 76 -7.96 4.26 -36.62
N ASP A 77 -6.67 3.93 -36.47
CA ASP A 77 -5.71 3.89 -37.57
C ASP A 77 -6.13 2.93 -38.69
N PHE A 78 -6.84 1.87 -38.36
CA PHE A 78 -7.33 0.85 -39.28
C PHE A 78 -8.45 1.32 -40.23
N ASN A 79 -9.05 2.47 -40.00
CA ASN A 79 -10.12 3.01 -40.84
C ASN A 79 -10.05 4.52 -41.04
N ASP A 80 -8.85 5.09 -40.87
CA ASP A 80 -8.56 6.53 -41.05
C ASP A 80 -9.38 7.40 -40.07
N TRP A 81 -9.72 6.85 -38.91
CA TRP A 81 -10.55 7.50 -37.86
C TRP A 81 -11.94 7.89 -38.35
N GLN A 82 -12.47 7.15 -39.38
CA GLN A 82 -13.79 7.39 -39.96
C GLN A 82 -14.85 6.41 -39.50
N GLU A 83 -16.07 6.88 -39.39
CA GLU A 83 -17.26 6.09 -39.06
C GLU A 83 -17.70 5.24 -40.25
N LYS A 84 -16.96 4.19 -40.56
CA LYS A 84 -17.27 3.28 -41.68
C LYS A 84 -18.30 2.24 -41.24
N PRO A 85 -19.32 1.91 -42.07
CA PRO A 85 -20.36 0.93 -41.73
C PRO A 85 -19.81 -0.43 -41.29
N ALA A 86 -18.66 -0.86 -41.82
CA ALA A 86 -18.01 -2.11 -41.47
C ALA A 86 -17.52 -2.14 -40.01
N PHE A 87 -17.38 -0.98 -39.34
CA PHE A 87 -16.94 -0.83 -37.98
C PHE A 87 -18.05 -0.39 -37.02
N ARG A 88 -19.31 -0.40 -37.48
CA ARG A 88 -20.50 -0.15 -36.66
C ARG A 88 -20.79 -1.36 -35.78
N MET A 89 -20.89 -1.14 -34.46
CA MET A 89 -21.25 -2.15 -33.49
C MET A 89 -22.73 -2.48 -33.52
N LYS A 90 -23.07 -3.70 -33.12
CA LYS A 90 -24.46 -4.17 -32.95
C LYS A 90 -24.81 -4.26 -31.49
N ARG A 91 -25.99 -3.73 -31.13
CA ARG A 91 -26.51 -3.86 -29.78
C ARG A 91 -26.96 -5.29 -29.51
N VAL A 92 -26.44 -5.88 -28.43
CA VAL A 92 -26.93 -7.18 -27.95
C VAL A 92 -28.23 -6.95 -27.18
N ARG A 93 -29.30 -7.61 -27.60
CA ARG A 93 -30.66 -7.34 -27.07
C ARG A 93 -30.70 -7.54 -25.54
N LYS A 94 -31.37 -6.61 -24.85
CA LYS A 94 -31.71 -6.63 -23.40
C LYS A 94 -30.56 -6.55 -22.42
N THR A 95 -29.29 -6.45 -22.84
CA THR A 95 -28.12 -6.44 -21.92
C THR A 95 -27.45 -5.07 -21.77
N GLY A 96 -27.73 -4.14 -22.69
CA GLY A 96 -26.96 -2.87 -22.78
C GLY A 96 -25.56 -3.05 -23.39
N ASN A 97 -25.21 -4.27 -23.80
CA ASN A 97 -23.92 -4.58 -24.41
C ASN A 97 -23.94 -4.31 -25.91
N TRP A 98 -22.77 -3.99 -26.43
CA TRP A 98 -22.50 -3.78 -27.85
C TRP A 98 -21.40 -4.74 -28.28
N GLU A 99 -21.49 -5.27 -29.52
CA GLU A 99 -20.54 -6.23 -30.06
C GLU A 99 -20.25 -5.95 -31.54
N ILE A 100 -18.99 -6.18 -31.92
CA ILE A 100 -18.58 -6.29 -33.31
C ILE A 100 -17.57 -7.42 -33.49
N ASN A 101 -17.66 -8.13 -34.63
CA ASN A 101 -16.69 -9.13 -35.05
C ASN A 101 -16.03 -8.64 -36.34
N LEU A 102 -14.71 -8.58 -36.35
CA LEU A 102 -13.91 -8.08 -37.47
C LEU A 102 -12.96 -9.16 -37.97
N PRO A 103 -12.65 -9.19 -39.28
CA PRO A 103 -11.69 -10.13 -39.81
C PRO A 103 -10.28 -9.87 -39.26
N GLU A 104 -9.41 -10.87 -39.35
CA GLU A 104 -8.04 -10.82 -38.84
C GLU A 104 -7.25 -9.58 -39.31
N LYS A 105 -7.36 -9.26 -40.61
CA LYS A 105 -6.63 -8.15 -41.26
C LYS A 105 -7.20 -6.77 -40.93
N ALA A 106 -8.31 -6.68 -40.19
CA ALA A 106 -8.94 -5.40 -39.87
C ALA A 106 -8.12 -4.53 -38.94
N MET A 107 -7.33 -5.15 -38.08
CA MET A 107 -6.51 -4.47 -37.08
C MET A 107 -5.15 -5.16 -36.94
N LYS A 108 -4.13 -4.42 -36.54
CA LYS A 108 -2.80 -4.95 -36.20
C LYS A 108 -2.32 -4.43 -34.85
N HIS A 109 -1.34 -5.12 -34.28
CA HIS A 109 -0.65 -4.66 -33.08
C HIS A 109 -0.13 -3.23 -33.23
N GLY A 110 -0.40 -2.38 -32.24
CA GLY A 110 0.02 -0.99 -32.22
C GLY A 110 -1.00 0.01 -32.78
N ASP A 111 -2.02 -0.42 -33.52
CA ASP A 111 -3.06 0.49 -34.00
C ASP A 111 -3.74 1.22 -32.84
N LEU A 112 -3.91 2.54 -32.98
CA LEU A 112 -4.65 3.36 -32.03
C LEU A 112 -6.13 3.36 -32.36
N TYR A 113 -6.98 3.38 -31.34
CA TYR A 113 -8.43 3.40 -31.55
C TYR A 113 -9.20 4.02 -30.40
N LYS A 114 -10.45 4.42 -30.70
CA LYS A 114 -11.47 4.87 -29.75
C LYS A 114 -12.83 4.33 -30.16
N LEU A 115 -13.83 4.56 -29.30
CA LEU A 115 -15.23 4.44 -29.61
C LEU A 115 -15.80 5.81 -29.97
N LYS A 116 -16.53 5.92 -31.08
CA LYS A 116 -17.42 7.01 -31.33
C LYS A 116 -18.81 6.58 -30.86
N VAL A 117 -19.29 7.17 -29.79
CA VAL A 117 -20.51 6.80 -29.09
C VAL A 117 -21.58 7.88 -29.30
N TYR A 118 -22.75 7.47 -29.72
CA TYR A 118 -23.94 8.31 -29.86
C TYR A 118 -24.97 7.96 -28.77
N TRP A 119 -25.65 8.96 -28.24
CA TRP A 119 -26.77 8.82 -27.32
C TRP A 119 -27.83 9.87 -27.62
N GLU A 120 -28.98 9.81 -26.97
CA GLU A 120 -30.02 10.81 -27.17
C GLU A 120 -29.53 12.22 -26.78
N GLY A 121 -29.47 13.11 -27.74
CA GLY A 121 -29.03 14.51 -27.53
C GLY A 121 -27.54 14.76 -27.65
N GLY A 122 -26.69 13.74 -27.97
CA GLY A 122 -25.25 13.97 -28.10
C GLY A 122 -24.44 12.83 -28.67
N CYS A 123 -23.15 13.09 -28.77
CA CYS A 123 -22.15 12.06 -29.12
C CYS A 123 -20.78 12.46 -28.59
N GLY A 124 -19.87 11.52 -28.52
CA GLY A 124 -18.48 11.79 -28.15
C GLY A 124 -17.53 10.63 -28.46
N GLU A 125 -16.24 10.93 -28.48
CA GLU A 125 -15.22 9.89 -28.48
C GLU A 125 -14.98 9.41 -27.05
N ARG A 126 -14.74 8.08 -26.91
CA ARG A 126 -14.48 7.45 -25.60
C ARG A 126 -13.34 6.45 -25.73
N ILE A 127 -12.51 6.38 -24.72
CA ILE A 127 -11.63 5.24 -24.52
C ILE A 127 -12.49 4.09 -24.00
N PRO A 128 -12.37 2.85 -24.57
CA PRO A 128 -13.13 1.72 -24.07
C PRO A 128 -12.90 1.48 -22.57
N ALA A 129 -13.97 1.23 -21.81
CA ALA A 129 -13.89 1.02 -20.36
C ALA A 129 -13.01 -0.19 -19.97
N TRP A 130 -12.91 -1.17 -20.86
CA TRP A 130 -12.15 -2.40 -20.67
C TRP A 130 -10.85 -2.45 -21.48
N ALA A 131 -10.32 -1.28 -21.89
CA ALA A 131 -9.06 -1.21 -22.63
C ALA A 131 -7.90 -1.69 -21.76
N THR A 132 -7.10 -2.62 -22.28
CA THR A 132 -5.94 -3.20 -21.58
C THR A 132 -4.62 -2.50 -21.90
N ARG A 133 -4.63 -1.60 -22.86
CA ARG A 133 -3.51 -0.70 -23.22
C ARG A 133 -4.06 0.64 -23.66
N VAL A 134 -3.58 1.70 -23.02
CA VAL A 134 -3.92 3.09 -23.34
C VAL A 134 -2.61 3.86 -23.39
N VAL A 135 -2.43 4.70 -24.41
CA VAL A 135 -1.20 5.46 -24.63
C VAL A 135 -1.52 6.93 -24.89
N GLN A 136 -0.61 7.80 -24.47
CA GLN A 136 -0.70 9.24 -24.71
C GLN A 136 0.18 9.64 -25.90
N ASP A 137 -0.36 10.40 -26.84
CA ASP A 137 0.43 11.04 -27.87
C ASP A 137 1.32 12.13 -27.27
N GLU A 138 2.60 12.14 -27.61
CA GLU A 138 3.57 13.04 -27.00
C GLU A 138 3.36 14.52 -27.35
N GLN A 139 2.82 14.81 -28.54
CA GLN A 139 2.63 16.16 -29.04
C GLN A 139 1.27 16.73 -28.64
N THR A 140 0.21 15.97 -28.89
CA THR A 140 -1.17 16.43 -28.63
C THR A 140 -1.62 16.19 -27.19
N LYS A 141 -0.92 15.32 -26.46
CA LYS A 141 -1.29 14.84 -25.12
C LYS A 141 -2.63 14.10 -25.06
N ILE A 142 -3.18 13.73 -26.20
CA ILE A 142 -4.44 12.98 -26.30
C ILE A 142 -4.17 11.51 -26.03
N PHE A 143 -5.01 10.89 -25.21
CA PHE A 143 -4.99 9.46 -24.95
C PHE A 143 -5.83 8.70 -25.98
N SER A 144 -5.36 7.51 -26.33
CA SER A 144 -6.10 6.55 -27.15
C SER A 144 -5.86 5.12 -26.66
N ALA A 145 -6.84 4.25 -26.81
CA ALA A 145 -6.62 2.83 -26.64
C ALA A 145 -5.70 2.32 -27.76
N GLN A 146 -4.93 1.30 -27.48
CA GLN A 146 -4.00 0.69 -28.44
C GLN A 146 -4.26 -0.81 -28.53
N VAL A 147 -4.32 -1.32 -29.75
CA VAL A 147 -4.39 -2.77 -30.01
C VAL A 147 -3.10 -3.43 -29.50
N TRP A 148 -3.22 -4.20 -28.42
CA TRP A 148 -2.07 -4.86 -27.80
C TRP A 148 -2.11 -6.36 -28.09
N ASN A 149 -1.32 -6.80 -29.04
CA ASN A 149 -1.20 -8.20 -29.46
C ASN A 149 0.24 -8.44 -29.95
N PRO A 150 1.24 -8.44 -29.04
CA PRO A 150 2.63 -8.58 -29.42
C PRO A 150 2.89 -9.97 -30.01
N GLU A 151 3.78 -10.05 -31.01
CA GLU A 151 4.20 -11.32 -31.63
C GLU A 151 4.82 -12.29 -30.60
N LYS A 152 5.49 -11.73 -29.59
CA LYS A 152 6.14 -12.47 -28.50
C LYS A 152 5.64 -11.97 -27.16
N PRO A 153 4.46 -12.43 -26.70
CA PRO A 153 3.96 -12.09 -25.38
C PRO A 153 4.92 -12.61 -24.30
N TYR A 154 5.04 -11.85 -23.21
CA TYR A 154 5.89 -12.25 -22.09
C TYR A 154 5.44 -13.60 -21.51
N LYS A 155 6.39 -14.48 -21.24
CA LYS A 155 6.15 -15.77 -20.60
C LYS A 155 6.87 -15.79 -19.26
N PHE A 156 6.09 -15.87 -18.19
CA PHE A 156 6.63 -15.95 -16.84
C PHE A 156 7.58 -17.15 -16.69
N LYS A 157 8.77 -16.89 -16.18
CA LYS A 157 9.78 -17.90 -15.85
C LYS A 157 9.40 -18.61 -14.55
N LYS A 158 8.95 -17.82 -13.56
CA LYS A 158 8.40 -18.31 -12.29
C LYS A 158 6.89 -18.55 -12.46
N LYS A 159 6.52 -19.72 -12.98
CA LYS A 159 5.11 -20.06 -13.27
C LYS A 159 4.21 -20.08 -12.04
N THR A 160 4.78 -20.44 -10.89
CA THR A 160 4.08 -20.45 -9.60
C THR A 160 4.95 -19.76 -8.57
N PHE A 161 4.38 -18.80 -7.89
CA PHE A 161 5.00 -18.13 -6.76
C PHE A 161 4.03 -18.15 -5.58
N THR A 162 4.56 -18.54 -4.42
CA THR A 162 3.79 -18.46 -3.18
C THR A 162 4.59 -17.58 -2.22
N PRO A 163 4.05 -16.43 -1.85
CA PRO A 163 4.73 -15.53 -0.94
C PRO A 163 5.05 -16.20 0.40
N ASN A 164 6.32 -16.18 0.80
CA ASN A 164 6.74 -16.53 2.17
C ASN A 164 7.13 -15.24 2.88
N VAL A 165 6.11 -14.46 3.24
CA VAL A 165 6.24 -13.06 3.65
C VAL A 165 5.92 -12.83 5.14
N ALA A 166 6.19 -13.79 6.00
CA ALA A 166 5.93 -13.64 7.44
C ALA A 166 7.24 -13.47 8.24
N PRO A 167 7.49 -12.31 8.90
CA PRO A 167 6.67 -11.09 8.87
C PRO A 167 6.69 -10.40 7.51
N LEU A 168 5.60 -9.70 7.18
CA LEU A 168 5.50 -8.92 5.94
C LEU A 168 6.33 -7.64 6.08
N MET A 169 7.37 -7.50 5.26
CA MET A 169 8.24 -6.32 5.20
C MET A 169 8.07 -5.69 3.83
N ILE A 170 7.31 -4.60 3.79
CA ILE A 170 6.87 -3.94 2.55
C ILE A 170 7.80 -2.79 2.21
N TYR A 171 8.22 -2.75 0.95
CA TYR A 171 8.86 -1.59 0.35
C TYR A 171 7.87 -0.91 -0.59
N GLU A 172 7.31 0.21 -0.16
CA GLU A 172 6.39 1.02 -0.95
C GLU A 172 7.20 1.83 -1.98
N CYS A 173 6.78 1.81 -3.24
CA CYS A 173 7.53 2.43 -4.32
C CYS A 173 6.64 3.01 -5.42
N HIS A 174 7.13 4.07 -6.06
CA HIS A 174 6.58 4.65 -7.28
C HIS A 174 7.54 4.44 -8.43
N ILE A 175 7.11 3.76 -9.48
CA ILE A 175 7.98 3.38 -10.61
C ILE A 175 8.66 4.60 -11.24
N GLY A 176 7.88 5.64 -11.50
CA GLY A 176 8.37 6.85 -12.15
C GLY A 176 9.40 7.65 -11.34
N MET A 177 9.46 7.45 -10.02
CA MET A 177 10.42 8.10 -9.13
C MET A 177 11.70 7.29 -8.91
N GLY A 178 11.80 6.09 -9.46
CA GLY A 178 12.83 5.11 -9.13
C GLY A 178 14.23 5.38 -9.66
N GLN A 179 14.58 6.60 -10.03
CA GLN A 179 15.90 6.94 -10.59
C GLN A 179 16.39 8.33 -10.12
N ASP A 180 17.71 8.57 -10.28
CA ASP A 180 18.35 9.87 -9.96
C ASP A 180 18.01 10.97 -10.96
N ALA A 181 17.79 10.63 -12.23
CA ALA A 181 17.55 11.61 -13.29
C ALA A 181 16.19 12.31 -13.13
N GLU A 182 16.13 13.58 -13.51
CA GLU A 182 14.90 14.39 -13.51
C GLU A 182 13.98 14.03 -14.69
N LYS A 183 13.42 12.82 -14.66
CA LYS A 183 12.52 12.27 -15.68
C LYS A 183 11.58 11.24 -15.07
N VAL A 184 10.63 10.75 -15.85
CA VAL A 184 9.83 9.57 -15.48
C VAL A 184 10.68 8.31 -15.63
N GLY A 185 10.77 7.50 -14.56
CA GLY A 185 11.41 6.18 -14.59
C GLY A 185 10.54 5.12 -15.25
N THR A 186 11.17 4.02 -15.71
CA THR A 186 10.51 2.93 -16.40
C THR A 186 10.47 1.63 -15.57
N TYR A 187 9.59 0.69 -15.95
CA TYR A 187 9.56 -0.66 -15.35
C TYR A 187 10.93 -1.35 -15.45
N ASN A 188 11.63 -1.20 -16.58
CA ASN A 188 12.95 -1.80 -16.77
C ASN A 188 14.01 -1.15 -15.89
N GLU A 189 14.07 0.18 -15.82
CA GLU A 189 15.01 0.88 -14.93
C GLU A 189 14.78 0.51 -13.47
N PHE A 190 13.53 0.43 -13.04
CA PHE A 190 13.20 0.00 -11.69
C PHE A 190 13.64 -1.45 -11.42
N ARG A 191 13.35 -2.36 -12.35
CA ARG A 191 13.74 -3.77 -12.27
C ARG A 191 15.27 -3.95 -12.16
N GLU A 192 16.02 -3.17 -12.90
CA GLU A 192 17.47 -3.29 -13.01
C GLU A 192 18.22 -2.58 -11.88
N ASN A 193 17.73 -1.42 -11.44
CA ASN A 193 18.48 -0.55 -10.55
C ASN A 193 17.92 -0.49 -9.11
N VAL A 194 16.60 -0.63 -8.93
CA VAL A 194 15.95 -0.46 -7.61
C VAL A 194 15.64 -1.82 -6.97
N LEU A 195 15.06 -2.75 -7.71
CA LEU A 195 14.67 -4.05 -7.17
C LEU A 195 15.83 -4.82 -6.51
N PRO A 196 17.08 -4.82 -7.06
CA PRO A 196 18.22 -5.44 -6.38
C PRO A 196 18.58 -4.79 -5.03
N ARG A 197 18.36 -3.46 -4.87
CA ARG A 197 18.57 -2.74 -3.59
C ARG A 197 17.56 -3.24 -2.55
N ILE A 198 16.28 -3.29 -2.93
CA ILE A 198 15.19 -3.78 -2.07
C ILE A 198 15.48 -5.21 -1.59
N ALA A 199 15.95 -6.07 -2.50
CA ALA A 199 16.31 -7.45 -2.18
C ALA A 199 17.51 -7.52 -1.20
N LYS A 200 18.54 -6.67 -1.39
CA LYS A 200 19.71 -6.57 -0.52
C LYS A 200 19.31 -6.14 0.89
N ASP A 201 18.44 -5.15 1.01
CA ASP A 201 17.96 -4.60 2.28
C ASP A 201 17.08 -5.58 3.05
N GLY A 202 16.61 -6.63 2.36
CA GLY A 202 15.90 -7.73 2.99
C GLY A 202 14.38 -7.59 3.01
N TYR A 203 13.79 -6.63 2.33
CA TYR A 203 12.35 -6.56 2.15
C TYR A 203 11.83 -7.75 1.34
N ASN A 204 10.63 -8.23 1.64
CA ASN A 204 10.07 -9.43 1.02
C ASN A 204 8.77 -9.18 0.25
N CYS A 205 8.35 -7.92 0.19
CA CYS A 205 7.20 -7.46 -0.58
C CYS A 205 7.46 -6.06 -1.12
N ILE A 206 7.13 -5.81 -2.39
CA ILE A 206 7.02 -4.45 -2.91
C ILE A 206 5.54 -4.09 -3.07
N GLN A 207 5.19 -2.88 -2.66
CA GLN A 207 3.89 -2.27 -2.90
C GLN A 207 4.08 -1.19 -3.97
N ILE A 208 3.60 -1.45 -5.18
CA ILE A 208 3.68 -0.49 -6.28
C ILE A 208 2.50 0.47 -6.15
N MET A 209 2.79 1.76 -5.94
CA MET A 209 1.79 2.82 -5.94
C MET A 209 1.03 2.83 -7.25
N ALA A 210 -0.22 3.30 -7.22
CA ALA A 210 -1.21 3.24 -8.30
C ALA A 210 -0.63 3.36 -9.71
N ILE A 211 -0.67 2.26 -10.47
CA ILE A 211 -0.13 2.17 -11.83
C ILE A 211 -1.21 1.95 -12.90
N GLN A 212 -2.47 1.92 -12.52
CA GLN A 212 -3.56 1.97 -13.49
C GLN A 212 -3.46 3.27 -14.28
N GLU A 213 -3.80 3.27 -15.56
CA GLU A 213 -3.58 4.45 -16.40
C GLU A 213 -4.38 5.66 -15.91
N HIS A 214 -3.73 6.80 -15.91
CA HIS A 214 -4.25 8.05 -15.38
C HIS A 214 -3.80 9.23 -16.26
N PRO A 215 -4.64 10.25 -16.49
CA PRO A 215 -4.31 11.33 -17.41
C PRO A 215 -3.26 12.30 -16.85
N TYR A 216 -3.26 12.51 -15.54
CA TYR A 216 -2.38 13.48 -14.88
C TYR A 216 -1.32 12.81 -14.01
N TYR A 217 -0.04 12.96 -14.38
CA TYR A 217 1.09 12.38 -13.65
C TYR A 217 1.18 12.87 -12.19
N GLY A 218 0.83 14.14 -11.96
CA GLY A 218 0.80 14.73 -10.61
C GLY A 218 -0.29 14.19 -9.68
N SER A 219 -1.17 13.30 -10.16
CA SER A 219 -2.10 12.55 -9.30
C SER A 219 -1.45 11.35 -8.62
N PHE A 220 -0.18 11.09 -8.84
CA PHE A 220 0.57 9.91 -8.34
C PHE A 220 -0.01 8.56 -8.81
N GLY A 221 -0.94 8.58 -9.76
CA GLY A 221 -1.70 7.42 -10.23
C GLY A 221 -3.06 7.24 -9.55
N TYR A 222 -3.44 8.09 -8.59
CA TYR A 222 -4.69 7.92 -7.86
C TYR A 222 -5.93 8.50 -8.56
N HIS A 223 -5.78 9.23 -9.67
CA HIS A 223 -6.89 9.66 -10.54
C HIS A 223 -7.02 8.75 -11.77
N VAL A 224 -7.46 7.53 -11.55
CA VAL A 224 -7.53 6.49 -12.58
C VAL A 224 -8.57 6.80 -13.64
N SER A 225 -8.18 6.67 -14.91
CA SER A 225 -9.06 6.77 -16.10
C SER A 225 -9.33 5.42 -16.75
N SER A 226 -8.33 4.53 -16.80
CA SER A 226 -8.43 3.22 -17.45
C SER A 226 -7.99 2.10 -16.51
N PHE A 227 -8.94 1.37 -15.97
CA PHE A 227 -8.75 0.45 -14.86
C PHE A 227 -8.01 -0.85 -15.23
N PHE A 228 -8.07 -1.26 -16.51
CA PHE A 228 -7.45 -2.50 -16.99
C PHE A 228 -6.11 -2.26 -17.71
N ALA A 229 -5.68 -1.00 -17.86
CA ALA A 229 -4.45 -0.66 -18.54
C ALA A 229 -3.37 -0.26 -17.51
N PRO A 230 -2.17 -0.88 -17.52
CA PRO A 230 -1.03 -0.34 -16.81
C PRO A 230 -0.59 0.97 -17.46
N SER A 231 -0.15 1.94 -16.66
CA SER A 231 0.28 3.26 -17.18
C SER A 231 1.39 3.12 -18.22
N SER A 232 1.13 3.68 -19.38
CA SER A 232 2.06 3.68 -20.51
C SER A 232 3.30 4.55 -20.29
N ARG A 233 3.23 5.46 -19.30
CA ARG A 233 4.38 6.31 -18.93
C ARG A 233 5.58 5.51 -18.46
N PHE A 234 5.35 4.36 -17.86
CA PHE A 234 6.42 3.54 -17.28
C PHE A 234 6.90 2.44 -18.21
N GLY A 235 6.24 2.24 -19.35
CA GLY A 235 6.62 1.22 -20.33
C GLY A 235 5.44 0.41 -20.86
N THR A 236 5.70 -0.84 -21.20
CA THR A 236 4.74 -1.77 -21.79
C THR A 236 4.19 -2.75 -20.74
N PRO A 237 3.01 -3.38 -21.00
CA PRO A 237 2.52 -4.47 -20.18
C PRO A 237 3.52 -5.61 -20.02
N GLU A 238 4.28 -5.94 -21.06
CA GLU A 238 5.27 -7.01 -21.04
C GLU A 238 6.45 -6.68 -20.10
N GLU A 239 6.87 -5.41 -20.04
CA GLU A 239 7.91 -4.95 -19.12
C GLU A 239 7.44 -5.00 -17.65
N LEU A 240 6.18 -4.67 -17.37
CA LEU A 240 5.60 -4.83 -16.04
C LEU A 240 5.56 -6.31 -15.63
N LYS A 241 5.13 -7.21 -16.52
CA LYS A 241 5.16 -8.67 -16.28
C LYS A 241 6.59 -9.14 -15.98
N GLN A 242 7.57 -8.62 -16.70
CA GLN A 242 8.98 -8.95 -16.48
C GLN A 242 9.48 -8.45 -15.13
N LEU A 243 9.08 -7.26 -14.70
CA LEU A 243 9.39 -6.72 -13.37
C LEU A 243 8.85 -7.64 -12.27
N ILE A 244 7.57 -8.02 -12.35
CA ILE A 244 6.93 -8.90 -11.37
C ILE A 244 7.60 -10.28 -11.33
N ASP A 245 7.85 -10.88 -12.48
CA ASP A 245 8.53 -12.18 -12.58
C ASP A 245 9.94 -12.12 -11.99
N THR A 246 10.67 -11.02 -12.20
CA THR A 246 12.01 -10.82 -11.62
C THR A 246 11.93 -10.70 -10.09
N ALA A 247 10.94 -9.98 -9.55
CA ALA A 247 10.70 -9.91 -8.12
C ALA A 247 10.41 -11.29 -7.52
N HIS A 248 9.58 -12.09 -8.18
CA HIS A 248 9.28 -13.47 -7.78
C HIS A 248 10.53 -14.37 -7.80
N GLN A 249 11.42 -14.20 -8.77
CA GLN A 249 12.70 -14.94 -8.80
C GLN A 249 13.61 -14.56 -7.63
N MET A 250 13.49 -13.36 -7.09
CA MET A 250 14.17 -12.89 -5.88
C MET A 250 13.40 -13.22 -4.58
N ASN A 251 12.30 -13.99 -4.66
CA ASN A 251 11.38 -14.29 -3.55
C ASN A 251 10.75 -13.05 -2.89
N ILE A 252 10.46 -12.04 -3.69
CA ILE A 252 9.76 -10.82 -3.29
C ILE A 252 8.34 -10.87 -3.86
N ALA A 253 7.33 -10.73 -2.99
CA ALA A 253 5.94 -10.57 -3.39
C ALA A 253 5.72 -9.19 -4.01
N VAL A 254 4.75 -9.09 -4.91
CA VAL A 254 4.38 -7.82 -5.56
C VAL A 254 2.90 -7.55 -5.34
N ILE A 255 2.58 -6.51 -4.60
CA ILE A 255 1.21 -6.01 -4.45
C ILE A 255 1.06 -4.66 -5.14
N MET A 256 -0.16 -4.34 -5.54
CA MET A 256 -0.50 -3.09 -6.22
C MET A 256 -1.44 -2.25 -5.36
N ASP A 257 -1.21 -0.94 -5.36
CA ASP A 257 -2.22 0.02 -4.94
C ASP A 257 -3.37 0.00 -5.93
N ILE A 258 -4.55 -0.44 -5.49
CA ILE A 258 -5.74 -0.49 -6.34
C ILE A 258 -6.72 0.60 -5.92
N VAL A 259 -7.12 1.44 -6.88
CA VAL A 259 -8.00 2.57 -6.64
C VAL A 259 -9.41 2.19 -7.07
N HIS A 260 -10.21 1.68 -6.14
CA HIS A 260 -11.63 1.37 -6.34
C HIS A 260 -12.54 2.27 -5.52
N SER A 261 -11.97 3.21 -4.76
CA SER A 261 -12.70 4.22 -4.00
C SER A 261 -13.30 5.31 -4.89
N HIS A 262 -12.66 5.61 -6.02
CA HIS A 262 -13.08 6.66 -6.93
C HIS A 262 -12.46 6.51 -8.33
N ALA A 263 -12.90 7.37 -9.26
CA ALA A 263 -12.33 7.53 -10.60
C ALA A 263 -12.06 9.01 -10.88
N VAL A 264 -11.20 9.30 -11.85
CA VAL A 264 -10.96 10.67 -12.29
C VAL A 264 -12.26 11.31 -12.84
N LYS A 265 -12.45 12.60 -12.55
CA LYS A 265 -13.56 13.40 -13.07
C LYS A 265 -13.28 13.83 -14.52
N ASN A 266 -13.32 12.86 -15.44
CA ASN A 266 -13.01 13.04 -16.86
C ASN A 266 -14.02 12.27 -17.71
N GLU A 267 -14.61 12.93 -18.71
CA GLU A 267 -15.63 12.35 -19.60
C GLU A 267 -15.05 11.72 -20.86
N VAL A 268 -13.91 12.22 -21.34
CA VAL A 268 -13.31 11.80 -22.62
C VAL A 268 -12.39 10.61 -22.42
N GLU A 269 -11.52 10.68 -21.43
CA GLU A 269 -10.47 9.69 -21.15
C GLU A 269 -10.87 8.73 -20.04
N GLY A 270 -11.88 9.11 -19.23
CA GLY A 270 -12.40 8.32 -18.11
C GLY A 270 -13.85 7.85 -18.33
N LEU A 271 -14.48 7.49 -17.23
CA LEU A 271 -15.84 6.92 -17.21
C LEU A 271 -16.95 7.96 -16.89
N GLY A 272 -16.60 9.25 -16.78
CA GLY A 272 -17.44 10.30 -16.19
C GLY A 272 -18.79 10.55 -16.91
N ASN A 273 -18.85 10.27 -18.20
CA ASN A 273 -20.07 10.33 -19.01
C ASN A 273 -19.91 9.42 -20.24
N PHE A 274 -19.91 8.12 -20.02
CA PHE A 274 -19.49 7.17 -21.05
C PHE A 274 -20.45 7.16 -22.25
N ALA A 275 -21.75 7.13 -22.02
CA ALA A 275 -22.77 7.05 -23.07
C ALA A 275 -23.96 8.00 -22.82
N GLY A 276 -23.71 9.25 -22.42
CA GLY A 276 -24.74 10.23 -22.13
C GLY A 276 -25.43 10.05 -20.76
N ASP A 277 -24.96 9.10 -19.95
CA ASP A 277 -25.38 8.92 -18.56
C ASP A 277 -24.17 9.12 -17.64
N PRO A 278 -24.05 10.26 -16.94
CA PRO A 278 -22.96 10.52 -16.03
C PRO A 278 -22.96 9.60 -14.80
N CYS A 279 -24.05 8.87 -14.59
CA CYS A 279 -24.20 7.92 -13.48
C CYS A 279 -24.10 6.47 -13.92
N GLN A 280 -23.69 6.17 -15.15
CA GLN A 280 -23.57 4.78 -15.62
C GLN A 280 -22.76 3.91 -14.63
N TYR A 281 -21.62 4.38 -14.18
CA TYR A 281 -20.75 3.72 -13.19
C TYR A 281 -20.85 4.29 -11.78
N PHE A 282 -21.38 5.49 -11.64
CA PHE A 282 -21.29 6.29 -10.42
C PHE A 282 -22.63 6.49 -9.73
N TYR A 283 -22.59 6.89 -8.47
CA TYR A 283 -23.78 7.28 -7.72
C TYR A 283 -24.53 8.46 -8.38
N GLN A 284 -25.77 8.63 -7.98
CA GLN A 284 -26.60 9.75 -8.44
C GLN A 284 -26.57 10.92 -7.43
N GLY A 285 -26.89 12.12 -7.92
CA GLY A 285 -27.00 13.32 -7.07
C GLY A 285 -25.70 13.70 -6.37
N GLY A 286 -25.81 14.17 -5.14
CA GLY A 286 -24.67 14.66 -4.36
C GLY A 286 -23.64 13.59 -3.96
N ARG A 287 -23.97 12.31 -4.08
CA ARG A 287 -23.04 11.21 -3.81
C ARG A 287 -22.11 10.88 -4.99
N ARG A 288 -22.36 11.46 -6.16
CA ARG A 288 -21.59 11.20 -7.36
C ARG A 288 -20.16 11.70 -7.26
N GLU A 289 -19.96 12.88 -6.69
CA GLU A 289 -18.67 13.55 -6.62
C GLU A 289 -18.09 13.49 -5.22
N HIS A 290 -16.80 13.17 -5.12
CA HIS A 290 -16.10 13.22 -3.85
C HIS A 290 -15.78 14.68 -3.47
N PRO A 291 -16.22 15.15 -2.29
CA PRO A 291 -16.15 16.57 -1.95
C PRO A 291 -14.72 17.12 -1.77
N ALA A 292 -13.76 16.26 -1.49
CA ALA A 292 -12.36 16.67 -1.23
C ALA A 292 -11.36 16.26 -2.33
N TRP A 293 -11.68 15.29 -3.19
CA TRP A 293 -10.69 14.71 -4.12
C TRP A 293 -10.93 15.04 -5.59
N ASP A 294 -11.90 15.87 -5.93
CA ASP A 294 -12.29 16.20 -7.31
C ASP A 294 -12.41 14.94 -8.20
N SER A 295 -13.13 13.96 -7.72
CA SER A 295 -13.24 12.64 -8.31
C SER A 295 -14.69 12.13 -8.27
N LEU A 296 -14.97 11.00 -8.92
CA LEU A 296 -16.27 10.37 -9.03
C LEU A 296 -16.33 9.09 -8.19
N CYS A 297 -17.42 8.91 -7.43
CA CYS A 297 -17.62 7.76 -6.54
C CYS A 297 -18.44 6.67 -7.23
N PHE A 298 -17.92 5.45 -7.29
CA PHE A 298 -18.61 4.30 -7.86
C PHE A 298 -19.90 3.96 -7.12
N ASP A 299 -20.92 3.54 -7.86
CA ASP A 299 -22.16 3.00 -7.29
C ASP A 299 -22.02 1.50 -7.03
N TYR A 300 -21.58 1.16 -5.83
CA TYR A 300 -21.35 -0.22 -5.40
C TYR A 300 -22.66 -1.02 -5.24
N GLY A 301 -23.83 -0.39 -5.39
CA GLY A 301 -25.12 -1.07 -5.42
C GLY A 301 -25.48 -1.71 -6.77
N LYS A 302 -24.81 -1.26 -7.87
CA LYS A 302 -25.04 -1.77 -9.22
C LYS A 302 -24.28 -3.06 -9.50
N ASN A 303 -24.97 -4.09 -9.95
CA ASN A 303 -24.36 -5.39 -10.28
C ASN A 303 -23.29 -5.27 -11.37
N GLU A 304 -23.50 -4.41 -12.36
CA GLU A 304 -22.55 -4.18 -13.45
C GLU A 304 -21.26 -3.48 -12.95
N VAL A 305 -21.38 -2.58 -11.98
CA VAL A 305 -20.23 -1.92 -11.35
C VAL A 305 -19.47 -2.92 -10.48
N ILE A 306 -20.16 -3.71 -9.67
CA ILE A 306 -19.54 -4.80 -8.90
C ILE A 306 -18.80 -5.76 -9.85
N HIS A 307 -19.43 -6.15 -10.97
CA HIS A 307 -18.83 -7.01 -11.98
C HIS A 307 -17.56 -6.39 -12.59
N PHE A 308 -17.59 -5.08 -12.91
CA PHE A 308 -16.44 -4.35 -13.43
C PHE A 308 -15.27 -4.35 -12.44
N LEU A 309 -15.53 -3.97 -11.19
CA LEU A 309 -14.49 -3.86 -10.16
C LEU A 309 -13.96 -5.22 -9.70
N LEU A 310 -14.81 -6.24 -9.55
CA LEU A 310 -14.36 -7.59 -9.24
C LEU A 310 -13.54 -8.21 -10.38
N SER A 311 -13.97 -8.00 -11.63
CA SER A 311 -13.21 -8.45 -12.81
C SER A 311 -11.85 -7.75 -12.90
N ASN A 312 -11.76 -6.52 -12.43
CA ASN A 312 -10.50 -5.77 -12.34
C ASN A 312 -9.53 -6.39 -11.34
N CYS A 313 -9.99 -6.75 -10.13
CA CYS A 313 -9.16 -7.48 -9.17
C CYS A 313 -8.63 -8.81 -9.77
N LYS A 314 -9.51 -9.60 -10.38
CA LYS A 314 -9.12 -10.88 -10.98
C LYS A 314 -8.14 -10.71 -12.12
N TYR A 315 -8.33 -9.70 -12.98
CA TYR A 315 -7.45 -9.39 -14.10
C TYR A 315 -6.00 -9.14 -13.65
N TRP A 316 -5.79 -8.30 -12.66
CA TRP A 316 -4.46 -8.00 -12.17
C TRP A 316 -3.77 -9.22 -11.52
N LEU A 317 -4.54 -10.08 -10.84
CA LEU A 317 -4.01 -11.32 -10.27
C LEU A 317 -3.62 -12.34 -11.35
N GLU A 318 -4.46 -12.54 -12.38
CA GLU A 318 -4.25 -13.59 -13.37
C GLU A 318 -3.35 -13.16 -14.53
N GLU A 319 -3.51 -11.92 -15.04
CA GLU A 319 -2.76 -11.45 -16.21
C GLU A 319 -1.35 -10.99 -15.85
N PHE A 320 -1.18 -10.33 -14.69
CA PHE A 320 0.10 -9.79 -14.26
C PHE A 320 0.76 -10.56 -13.13
N HIS A 321 0.06 -11.50 -12.52
CA HIS A 321 0.53 -12.28 -11.38
C HIS A 321 0.86 -11.42 -10.15
N PHE A 322 0.11 -10.36 -9.88
CA PHE A 322 0.19 -9.67 -8.60
C PHE A 322 -0.18 -10.60 -7.46
N ASP A 323 0.47 -10.45 -6.31
CA ASP A 323 0.25 -11.26 -5.12
C ASP A 323 -0.82 -10.66 -4.19
N GLY A 324 -1.48 -9.61 -4.60
CA GLY A 324 -2.54 -8.95 -3.84
C GLY A 324 -2.57 -7.44 -4.02
N PHE A 325 -3.27 -6.76 -3.11
CA PHE A 325 -3.57 -5.34 -3.23
C PHE A 325 -3.53 -4.60 -1.89
N ARG A 326 -3.13 -3.34 -1.95
CA ARG A 326 -3.52 -2.33 -0.97
C ARG A 326 -4.70 -1.56 -1.57
N PHE A 327 -5.83 -1.54 -0.90
CA PHE A 327 -7.02 -0.78 -1.32
C PHE A 327 -6.89 0.65 -0.81
N ASP A 328 -6.85 1.58 -1.77
CA ASP A 328 -6.78 3.01 -1.54
C ASP A 328 -8.10 3.59 -1.04
N GLY A 329 -8.03 4.48 -0.06
CA GLY A 329 -9.17 5.29 0.37
C GLY A 329 -10.35 4.49 0.93
N VAL A 330 -10.13 3.39 1.63
CA VAL A 330 -11.22 2.54 2.17
C VAL A 330 -12.12 3.32 3.12
N THR A 331 -11.59 4.21 3.96
CA THR A 331 -12.43 5.07 4.82
C THR A 331 -13.45 5.86 4.00
N SER A 332 -13.01 6.41 2.85
CA SER A 332 -13.90 7.15 1.95
C SER A 332 -15.02 6.29 1.38
N MET A 333 -14.81 4.98 1.22
CA MET A 333 -15.83 4.04 0.74
C MET A 333 -16.85 3.68 1.82
N LEU A 334 -16.37 3.52 3.08
CA LEU A 334 -17.19 3.00 4.18
C LEU A 334 -18.29 3.96 4.64
N TYR A 335 -18.17 5.27 4.41
CA TYR A 335 -19.06 6.29 4.97
C TYR A 335 -19.61 7.22 3.92
N TYR A 336 -20.88 7.63 4.08
CA TYR A 336 -21.52 8.63 3.20
C TYR A 336 -20.83 9.99 3.29
N SER A 337 -20.23 10.32 4.42
CA SER A 337 -19.41 11.53 4.65
C SER A 337 -17.99 11.41 4.11
N HIS A 338 -17.60 10.23 3.59
CA HIS A 338 -16.21 9.89 3.24
C HIS A 338 -15.24 9.96 4.42
N GLY A 339 -15.74 9.91 5.65
CA GLY A 339 -14.95 10.10 6.88
C GLY A 339 -14.53 11.56 7.13
N LEU A 340 -14.99 12.50 6.32
CA LEU A 340 -14.62 13.91 6.43
C LEU A 340 -15.38 14.59 7.58
N GLY A 341 -14.63 15.23 8.48
CA GLY A 341 -15.23 15.98 9.59
C GLY A 341 -15.90 15.11 10.66
N GLU A 342 -15.74 13.79 10.60
CA GLU A 342 -16.24 12.85 11.61
C GLU A 342 -15.16 12.44 12.58
N ALA A 343 -15.54 12.27 13.85
CA ALA A 343 -14.69 11.67 14.88
C ALA A 343 -15.28 10.33 15.29
N PHE A 344 -14.46 9.28 15.20
CA PHE A 344 -14.84 7.93 15.59
C PHE A 344 -14.36 7.66 17.03
N CYS A 345 -15.20 8.04 18.00
CA CYS A 345 -14.83 8.04 19.41
C CYS A 345 -15.43 6.87 20.19
N ASN A 346 -16.47 6.22 19.65
CA ASN A 346 -17.17 5.12 20.29
C ASN A 346 -17.72 4.13 19.25
N TYR A 347 -18.11 2.93 19.72
CA TYR A 347 -18.61 1.87 18.82
C TYR A 347 -19.90 2.26 18.08
N GLY A 348 -20.73 3.15 18.64
CA GLY A 348 -21.96 3.62 17.98
C GLY A 348 -21.68 4.37 16.67
N ASP A 349 -20.51 4.98 16.55
CA ASP A 349 -20.15 5.74 15.35
C ASP A 349 -20.01 4.83 14.10
N TYR A 350 -19.77 3.54 14.28
CA TYR A 350 -19.66 2.55 13.19
C TYR A 350 -21.00 1.89 12.82
N PHE A 351 -22.09 2.19 13.55
CA PHE A 351 -23.39 1.53 13.40
C PHE A 351 -24.58 2.50 13.49
N ASN A 352 -24.36 3.77 13.17
CA ASN A 352 -25.35 4.84 13.27
C ASN A 352 -26.16 5.09 11.98
N GLY A 353 -25.96 4.26 10.93
CA GLY A 353 -26.63 4.40 9.63
C GLY A 353 -25.96 5.36 8.65
N HIS A 354 -24.78 5.89 8.99
CA HIS A 354 -23.97 6.73 8.07
C HIS A 354 -23.01 5.90 7.21
N GLN A 355 -23.00 4.59 7.36
CA GLN A 355 -22.14 3.67 6.61
C GLN A 355 -22.76 3.33 5.26
N ASP A 356 -21.93 3.18 4.24
CA ASP A 356 -22.33 2.68 2.93
C ASP A 356 -22.26 1.15 2.90
N ASP A 357 -23.37 0.49 3.22
CA ASP A 357 -23.45 -0.97 3.26
C ASP A 357 -23.20 -1.62 1.88
N ASN A 358 -23.45 -0.91 0.77
CA ASN A 358 -23.10 -1.39 -0.57
C ASN A 358 -21.58 -1.42 -0.78
N ALA A 359 -20.86 -0.40 -0.34
CA ALA A 359 -19.41 -0.35 -0.41
C ALA A 359 -18.78 -1.41 0.51
N ILE A 360 -19.30 -1.58 1.73
CA ILE A 360 -18.89 -2.64 2.67
C ILE A 360 -19.10 -4.02 2.03
N CYS A 361 -20.24 -4.24 1.41
CA CYS A 361 -20.54 -5.49 0.69
C CYS A 361 -19.57 -5.72 -0.45
N TYR A 362 -19.33 -4.70 -1.29
CA TYR A 362 -18.37 -4.79 -2.38
C TYR A 362 -16.95 -5.14 -1.89
N LEU A 363 -16.43 -4.45 -0.88
CA LEU A 363 -15.09 -4.72 -0.31
C LEU A 363 -14.98 -6.15 0.23
N THR A 364 -16.03 -6.63 0.88
CA THR A 364 -16.10 -8.01 1.37
C THR A 364 -16.08 -9.02 0.22
N LEU A 365 -16.86 -8.79 -0.82
CA LEU A 365 -16.88 -9.64 -2.03
C LEU A 365 -15.52 -9.60 -2.75
N ALA A 366 -14.86 -8.44 -2.80
CA ALA A 366 -13.54 -8.32 -3.39
C ALA A 366 -12.50 -9.16 -2.64
N ASN A 367 -12.46 -9.09 -1.31
CA ASN A 367 -11.58 -9.93 -0.50
C ASN A 367 -11.87 -11.42 -0.71
N ARG A 368 -13.14 -11.82 -0.72
CA ARG A 368 -13.55 -13.22 -0.96
C ARG A 368 -13.09 -13.70 -2.33
N LEU A 369 -13.33 -12.91 -3.39
CA LEU A 369 -12.86 -13.21 -4.75
C LEU A 369 -11.33 -13.34 -4.81
N ILE A 370 -10.61 -12.38 -4.25
CA ILE A 370 -9.14 -12.35 -4.27
C ILE A 370 -8.57 -13.64 -3.66
N HIS A 371 -9.09 -14.06 -2.51
CA HIS A 371 -8.64 -15.29 -1.84
C HIS A 371 -9.20 -16.57 -2.50
N GLU A 372 -10.31 -16.51 -3.23
CA GLU A 372 -10.76 -17.62 -4.08
C GLU A 372 -9.82 -17.85 -5.26
N VAL A 373 -9.36 -16.76 -5.91
CA VAL A 373 -8.39 -16.81 -7.02
C VAL A 373 -7.00 -17.20 -6.53
N ASN A 374 -6.54 -16.60 -5.44
CA ASN A 374 -5.25 -16.89 -4.82
C ASN A 374 -5.38 -16.91 -3.29
N PRO A 375 -5.47 -18.12 -2.67
CA PRO A 375 -5.60 -18.25 -1.21
C PRO A 375 -4.44 -17.67 -0.39
N LYS A 376 -3.34 -17.29 -1.03
CA LYS A 376 -2.16 -16.66 -0.40
C LYS A 376 -2.01 -15.20 -0.80
N ALA A 377 -2.97 -14.64 -1.47
CA ALA A 377 -2.99 -13.22 -1.77
C ALA A 377 -2.94 -12.39 -0.49
N ILE A 378 -2.45 -11.17 -0.63
CA ILE A 378 -2.29 -10.20 0.45
C ILE A 378 -3.30 -9.07 0.20
N THR A 379 -4.18 -8.80 1.16
CA THR A 379 -5.09 -7.65 1.08
C THR A 379 -4.89 -6.72 2.26
N ILE A 380 -4.66 -5.44 1.95
CA ILE A 380 -4.39 -4.38 2.92
C ILE A 380 -5.41 -3.27 2.73
N ALA A 381 -6.06 -2.83 3.79
CA ALA A 381 -6.95 -1.68 3.74
C ALA A 381 -6.24 -0.42 4.25
N GLU A 382 -6.29 0.66 3.45
CA GLU A 382 -6.02 1.99 3.96
C GLU A 382 -7.30 2.53 4.62
N GLU A 383 -7.32 2.48 5.95
CA GLU A 383 -8.51 2.83 6.70
C GLU A 383 -8.13 3.44 8.06
N VAL A 384 -8.62 4.66 8.33
CA VAL A 384 -8.25 5.47 9.50
C VAL A 384 -9.33 5.51 10.58
N SER A 385 -10.58 5.17 10.26
CA SER A 385 -11.68 5.30 11.23
C SER A 385 -11.62 4.29 12.38
N GLY A 386 -11.01 3.14 12.15
CA GLY A 386 -10.98 2.04 13.11
C GLY A 386 -12.20 1.11 13.05
N MET A 387 -12.92 1.05 11.91
CA MET A 387 -14.09 0.18 11.70
C MET A 387 -13.83 -1.24 12.21
N PRO A 388 -14.60 -1.73 13.21
CA PRO A 388 -14.42 -3.07 13.74
C PRO A 388 -14.63 -4.16 12.70
N GLY A 389 -13.75 -5.17 12.70
CA GLY A 389 -13.86 -6.33 11.80
C GLY A 389 -13.29 -6.11 10.40
N LEU A 390 -12.71 -4.95 10.10
CA LEU A 390 -12.16 -4.68 8.77
C LEU A 390 -11.14 -5.74 8.34
N ALA A 391 -10.19 -6.06 9.20
CA ALA A 391 -9.15 -7.06 8.95
C ALA A 391 -9.41 -8.37 9.71
N ALA A 392 -10.66 -8.74 9.85
CA ALA A 392 -11.09 -10.03 10.39
C ALA A 392 -11.71 -10.91 9.28
N PRO A 393 -11.64 -12.25 9.39
CA PRO A 393 -12.23 -13.16 8.42
C PRO A 393 -13.73 -12.96 8.26
N PHE A 394 -14.24 -13.15 7.04
CA PHE A 394 -15.68 -13.06 6.76
C PHE A 394 -16.49 -14.05 7.60
N GLU A 395 -16.01 -15.27 7.78
CA GLU A 395 -16.66 -16.32 8.56
C GLU A 395 -16.78 -15.98 10.05
N ASP A 396 -15.97 -15.04 10.52
CA ASP A 396 -16.00 -14.51 11.89
C ASP A 396 -16.88 -13.25 12.02
N GLY A 397 -17.39 -12.73 10.90
CA GLY A 397 -18.21 -11.52 10.81
C GLY A 397 -17.44 -10.27 10.39
N GLY A 398 -16.20 -10.43 9.93
CA GLY A 398 -15.38 -9.36 9.39
C GLY A 398 -15.55 -9.14 7.88
N TYR A 399 -14.73 -8.23 7.32
CA TYR A 399 -14.79 -7.86 5.90
C TYR A 399 -13.72 -8.54 5.05
N GLY A 400 -12.85 -9.36 5.67
CA GLY A 400 -11.94 -10.27 5.00
C GLY A 400 -10.61 -9.69 4.55
N PHE A 401 -10.26 -8.45 4.89
CA PHE A 401 -8.89 -7.98 4.68
C PHE A 401 -7.91 -8.76 5.56
N ASP A 402 -6.69 -8.97 5.05
CA ASP A 402 -5.62 -9.58 5.84
C ASP A 402 -5.00 -8.60 6.83
N TYR A 403 -4.92 -7.31 6.43
CA TYR A 403 -4.26 -6.26 7.20
C TYR A 403 -5.00 -4.92 7.06
N ARG A 404 -4.84 -4.11 8.10
CA ARG A 404 -5.16 -2.68 8.11
C ARG A 404 -3.86 -1.87 8.22
N MET A 405 -3.73 -0.73 7.57
CA MET A 405 -2.65 0.21 7.82
C MET A 405 -2.80 0.86 9.19
N ALA A 406 -1.73 0.89 9.99
CA ALA A 406 -1.71 1.52 11.30
C ALA A 406 -1.42 3.02 11.19
N MET A 407 -2.39 3.78 10.64
CA MET A 407 -2.23 5.20 10.29
C MET A 407 -2.01 6.11 11.51
N ASN A 408 -2.41 5.67 12.70
CA ASN A 408 -2.12 6.39 13.94
C ASN A 408 -0.61 6.54 14.22
N ILE A 409 0.22 5.59 13.82
CA ILE A 409 1.65 5.56 14.13
C ILE A 409 2.41 6.69 13.42
N PRO A 410 2.36 6.86 12.08
CA PRO A 410 3.04 7.96 11.41
C PRO A 410 2.50 9.32 11.85
N ASP A 411 1.19 9.47 12.04
CA ASP A 411 0.59 10.71 12.51
C ASP A 411 1.12 11.09 13.90
N TYR A 412 1.27 10.11 14.78
CA TYR A 412 1.84 10.35 16.11
C TYR A 412 3.32 10.74 16.04
N TRP A 413 4.16 10.05 15.23
CA TRP A 413 5.56 10.40 15.07
C TRP A 413 5.73 11.82 14.56
N ILE A 414 4.99 12.19 13.51
CA ILE A 414 5.04 13.55 12.96
C ILE A 414 4.60 14.58 14.00
N LYS A 415 3.51 14.30 14.71
CA LYS A 415 2.98 15.19 15.74
C LYS A 415 4.01 15.47 16.83
N ILE A 416 4.61 14.44 17.42
CA ILE A 416 5.56 14.65 18.53
C ILE A 416 6.86 15.32 18.06
N ILE A 417 7.36 15.01 16.86
CA ILE A 417 8.53 15.66 16.29
C ILE A 417 8.27 17.15 16.03
N LYS A 418 7.06 17.51 15.61
CA LYS A 418 6.67 18.91 15.35
C LYS A 418 6.42 19.71 16.63
N GLU A 419 5.78 19.09 17.61
CA GLU A 419 5.19 19.80 18.76
C GLU A 419 6.01 19.70 20.03
N ARG A 420 6.95 18.74 20.12
CA ARG A 420 7.70 18.45 21.35
C ARG A 420 9.18 18.27 21.08
N ARG A 421 9.99 18.76 22.01
CA ARG A 421 11.41 18.41 22.05
C ARG A 421 11.56 16.94 22.46
N ASP A 422 12.61 16.28 22.02
CA ASP A 422 12.90 14.90 22.43
C ASP A 422 13.18 14.75 23.94
N GLU A 423 13.61 15.82 24.61
CA GLU A 423 13.69 15.88 26.07
C GLU A 423 12.35 15.65 26.79
N ASP A 424 11.23 15.96 26.10
CA ASP A 424 9.88 15.86 26.65
C ASP A 424 9.15 14.58 26.19
N TRP A 425 9.81 13.71 25.43
CA TRP A 425 9.20 12.45 24.96
C TRP A 425 9.03 11.48 26.14
N LYS A 426 7.86 10.86 26.20
CA LYS A 426 7.52 9.89 27.23
C LYS A 426 7.55 8.47 26.67
N PRO A 427 8.49 7.62 27.06
CA PRO A 427 8.56 6.23 26.61
C PRO A 427 7.28 5.45 26.81
N SER A 428 6.54 5.69 27.89
CA SER A 428 5.22 5.08 28.12
C SER A 428 4.23 5.40 27.00
N SER A 429 4.17 6.67 26.57
CA SER A 429 3.27 7.09 25.48
C SER A 429 3.73 6.56 24.12
N LEU A 430 5.04 6.55 23.85
CA LEU A 430 5.60 5.97 22.63
C LEU A 430 5.24 4.49 22.50
N PHE A 431 5.46 3.72 23.59
CA PHE A 431 5.16 2.30 23.61
C PHE A 431 3.68 2.01 23.43
N TRP A 432 2.83 2.79 24.13
CA TRP A 432 1.38 2.66 24.00
C TRP A 432 0.93 2.88 22.54
N GLU A 433 1.40 3.94 21.91
CA GLU A 433 0.98 4.30 20.54
C GLU A 433 1.34 3.23 19.51
N VAL A 434 2.58 2.71 19.55
CA VAL A 434 3.02 1.68 18.59
C VAL A 434 2.44 0.29 18.88
N THR A 435 1.82 0.10 20.03
CA THR A 435 1.19 -1.17 20.44
C THR A 435 -0.33 -1.09 20.55
N ASN A 436 -0.92 0.11 20.48
CA ASN A 436 -2.36 0.33 20.55
C ASN A 436 -3.04 -0.09 19.23
N ARG A 437 -3.69 -1.25 19.28
CA ARG A 437 -4.39 -1.84 18.12
C ARG A 437 -5.41 -2.87 18.59
N ARG A 438 -6.36 -3.19 17.72
CA ARG A 438 -7.30 -4.29 17.99
C ARG A 438 -6.55 -5.62 18.04
N LYS A 439 -6.92 -6.47 19.00
CA LYS A 439 -6.26 -7.77 19.19
C LYS A 439 -6.62 -8.80 18.12
N ASP A 440 -7.79 -8.65 17.51
CA ASP A 440 -8.38 -9.53 16.50
C ASP A 440 -7.96 -9.18 15.08
N GLU A 441 -7.21 -8.09 14.87
CA GLU A 441 -6.76 -7.63 13.56
C GLU A 441 -5.22 -7.56 13.46
N LYS A 442 -4.73 -7.75 12.25
CA LYS A 442 -3.32 -7.53 11.92
C LYS A 442 -3.15 -6.17 11.27
N THR A 443 -2.03 -5.51 11.59
CA THR A 443 -1.73 -4.18 11.07
C THR A 443 -0.40 -4.15 10.34
N ILE A 444 -0.29 -3.22 9.38
CA ILE A 444 0.97 -2.79 8.80
C ILE A 444 1.40 -1.51 9.52
N SER A 445 2.47 -1.62 10.31
CA SER A 445 3.05 -0.49 11.04
C SER A 445 4.08 0.23 10.17
N TYR A 446 4.14 1.55 10.24
CA TYR A 446 5.11 2.34 9.48
C TYR A 446 5.38 3.68 10.17
N CYS A 447 6.55 4.28 9.89
CA CYS A 447 6.88 5.60 10.40
C CYS A 447 6.36 6.71 9.50
N GLU A 448 6.48 6.50 8.20
CA GLU A 448 6.00 7.39 7.14
C GLU A 448 5.82 6.58 5.84
N SER A 449 4.83 6.96 5.05
CA SER A 449 4.58 6.50 3.68
C SER A 449 4.81 7.65 2.70
N HIS A 450 4.32 7.52 1.47
CA HIS A 450 4.33 8.62 0.52
C HIS A 450 3.48 9.82 1.00
N ASP A 451 2.45 9.61 1.81
CA ASP A 451 1.50 10.66 2.23
C ASP A 451 2.12 11.72 3.13
N GLN A 452 3.03 11.32 4.04
CA GLN A 452 3.54 12.23 5.07
C GLN A 452 4.52 13.29 4.54
N ALA A 453 5.05 13.11 3.34
CA ALA A 453 6.02 14.02 2.72
C ALA A 453 5.53 14.65 1.41
N LEU A 454 4.20 14.72 1.19
CA LEU A 454 3.62 15.30 -0.02
C LEU A 454 3.71 16.83 -0.03
N VAL A 455 3.96 17.37 -1.20
CA VAL A 455 3.84 18.76 -1.62
C VAL A 455 4.09 19.80 -0.51
N GLY A 456 5.38 20.05 -0.22
CA GLY A 456 5.78 21.08 0.74
C GLY A 456 5.77 20.64 2.20
N ASP A 457 5.40 19.40 2.49
CA ASP A 457 5.61 18.81 3.81
C ASP A 457 7.01 18.16 3.89
N LYS A 458 7.39 17.57 5.01
CA LYS A 458 8.76 17.14 5.29
C LYS A 458 8.80 15.67 5.67
N THR A 459 9.81 14.94 5.18
CA THR A 459 10.18 13.61 5.69
C THR A 459 10.55 13.66 7.17
N ILE A 460 10.46 12.56 7.88
CA ILE A 460 10.84 12.47 9.30
C ILE A 460 12.29 12.95 9.50
N ILE A 461 13.22 12.48 8.68
CA ILE A 461 14.63 12.88 8.80
C ILE A 461 14.81 14.39 8.59
N PHE A 462 14.11 14.96 7.61
CA PHE A 462 14.20 16.40 7.36
C PHE A 462 13.53 17.22 8.47
N ARG A 463 12.48 16.71 9.12
CA ARG A 463 11.89 17.34 10.32
C ARG A 463 12.83 17.31 11.50
N LEU A 464 13.66 16.27 11.64
CA LEU A 464 14.61 16.13 12.72
C LEU A 464 15.86 17.02 12.55
N ILE A 465 16.30 17.26 11.30
CA ILE A 465 17.58 17.89 10.99
C ILE A 465 17.42 19.24 10.26
N ASP A 466 16.42 19.36 9.37
CA ASP A 466 16.16 20.53 8.52
C ASP A 466 17.34 20.83 7.57
N ALA A 467 17.65 22.12 7.35
CA ALA A 467 18.63 22.59 6.37
C ALA A 467 20.07 22.07 6.61
N ASP A 468 20.39 21.66 7.81
CA ASP A 468 21.71 21.09 8.13
C ASP A 468 22.00 19.81 7.32
N MET A 469 20.97 19.12 6.82
CA MET A 469 21.16 18.00 5.87
C MET A 469 21.89 18.40 4.59
N TYR A 470 21.76 19.63 4.14
CA TYR A 470 22.43 20.09 2.92
C TYR A 470 23.89 20.52 3.15
N TRP A 471 24.23 20.89 4.37
CA TRP A 471 25.51 21.49 4.66
C TRP A 471 26.42 20.63 5.53
N HIS A 472 25.84 19.80 6.39
CA HIS A 472 26.55 19.08 7.47
C HIS A 472 26.33 17.56 7.44
N PHE A 473 25.85 16.97 6.32
CA PHE A 473 25.59 15.53 6.19
C PHE A 473 26.78 14.75 5.63
N LYS A 474 28.00 15.29 5.83
CA LYS A 474 29.26 14.67 5.43
C LYS A 474 29.89 13.95 6.62
N ILE A 475 30.51 12.80 6.36
CA ILE A 475 31.25 12.04 7.39
C ILE A 475 32.42 12.90 7.92
N GLY A 476 32.55 12.97 9.25
CA GLY A 476 33.56 13.74 9.93
C GLY A 476 33.21 15.23 10.11
N ASP A 477 32.03 15.66 9.66
CA ASP A 477 31.50 16.97 10.01
C ASP A 477 30.69 16.85 11.32
N GLU A 478 31.24 17.35 12.40
CA GLU A 478 30.62 17.30 13.73
C GLU A 478 29.50 18.34 13.84
N ASN A 479 28.26 17.87 13.79
CA ASN A 479 27.06 18.69 13.93
C ASN A 479 26.04 17.98 14.83
N GLY A 480 25.79 18.54 16.02
CA GLY A 480 24.91 17.93 17.00
C GLY A 480 23.42 17.78 16.55
N VAL A 481 22.96 18.60 15.60
CA VAL A 481 21.61 18.47 15.02
C VAL A 481 21.54 17.26 14.11
N VAL A 482 22.55 17.04 13.25
CA VAL A 482 22.67 15.90 12.37
C VAL A 482 22.80 14.59 13.18
N GLU A 483 23.72 14.58 14.16
CA GLU A 483 23.93 13.41 15.04
C GLU A 483 22.66 13.03 15.80
N ARG A 484 21.95 14.02 16.36
CA ARG A 484 20.64 13.83 17.00
C ARG A 484 19.62 13.24 16.02
N GLY A 485 19.52 13.81 14.83
CA GLY A 485 18.57 13.37 13.82
C GLY A 485 18.81 11.94 13.37
N ILE A 486 20.07 11.57 13.10
CA ILE A 486 20.47 10.20 12.72
C ILE A 486 20.14 9.21 13.86
N ALA A 487 20.45 9.56 15.11
CA ALA A 487 20.16 8.70 16.26
C ALA A 487 18.64 8.46 16.42
N LEU A 488 17.84 9.53 16.44
CA LEU A 488 16.40 9.43 16.60
C LEU A 488 15.70 8.72 15.41
N HIS A 489 16.13 8.97 14.19
CA HIS A 489 15.59 8.30 13.01
C HIS A 489 15.72 6.76 13.11
N LYS A 490 16.91 6.28 13.51
CA LYS A 490 17.14 4.85 13.73
C LYS A 490 16.25 4.29 14.85
N MET A 491 16.12 5.02 15.96
CA MET A 491 15.33 4.58 17.11
C MET A 491 13.83 4.55 16.79
N ILE A 492 13.29 5.54 16.09
CA ILE A 492 11.90 5.62 15.63
C ILE A 492 11.57 4.39 14.76
N ARG A 493 12.42 4.11 13.78
CA ARG A 493 12.23 2.99 12.86
C ARG A 493 12.31 1.65 13.59
N LEU A 494 13.29 1.47 14.47
CA LEU A 494 13.47 0.25 15.24
C LEU A 494 12.25 -0.02 16.16
N LEU A 495 11.77 1.00 16.88
CA LEU A 495 10.62 0.85 17.75
C LEU A 495 9.37 0.46 16.97
N THR A 496 9.13 1.11 15.83
CA THR A 496 7.98 0.82 14.96
C THR A 496 8.07 -0.58 14.34
N ALA A 497 9.21 -0.94 13.76
CA ALA A 497 9.40 -2.22 13.08
C ALA A 497 9.44 -3.42 14.04
N SER A 498 9.95 -3.24 15.26
CA SER A 498 10.06 -4.34 16.23
C SER A 498 8.78 -4.64 17.01
N THR A 499 7.77 -3.74 16.95
CA THR A 499 6.49 -3.93 17.65
C THR A 499 5.35 -4.42 16.76
N ILE A 500 5.58 -4.75 15.50
CA ILE A 500 4.58 -5.22 14.51
C ILE A 500 3.76 -6.43 15.00
N ASN A 501 2.51 -6.55 14.56
CA ASN A 501 1.69 -7.77 14.69
C ASN A 501 1.28 -8.37 13.34
N GLY A 502 1.61 -7.73 12.23
CA GLY A 502 1.40 -8.18 10.85
C GLY A 502 2.61 -7.91 10.00
N GLY A 503 2.87 -6.64 9.71
CA GLY A 503 3.97 -6.22 8.87
C GLY A 503 4.50 -4.83 9.18
N TYR A 504 5.54 -4.46 8.44
CA TYR A 504 6.19 -3.15 8.46
C TYR A 504 6.28 -2.62 7.04
N LEU A 505 6.07 -1.31 6.85
CA LEU A 505 6.21 -0.64 5.57
C LEU A 505 7.27 0.46 5.66
N ASN A 506 8.08 0.56 4.61
CA ASN A 506 9.00 1.65 4.33
C ASN A 506 8.69 2.23 2.96
N PHE A 507 8.60 3.55 2.83
CA PHE A 507 8.54 4.21 1.53
C PHE A 507 9.95 4.43 0.97
N MET A 508 10.11 4.22 -0.34
CA MET A 508 11.39 4.30 -1.04
C MET A 508 12.19 5.58 -0.74
N GLY A 509 13.41 5.40 -0.27
CA GLY A 509 14.33 6.48 0.13
C GLY A 509 14.29 6.81 1.62
N ASN A 510 13.20 6.51 2.34
CA ASN A 510 13.13 6.80 3.76
C ASN A 510 14.07 5.92 4.59
N GLU A 511 14.44 4.74 4.10
CA GLU A 511 15.39 3.83 4.74
C GLU A 511 16.78 4.45 4.89
N PHE A 512 17.21 5.25 3.94
CA PHE A 512 18.50 5.95 4.03
C PHE A 512 18.36 7.44 4.36
N GLY A 513 17.15 7.92 4.69
CA GLY A 513 16.91 9.31 5.07
C GLY A 513 16.97 10.28 3.89
N HIS A 514 16.36 9.95 2.76
CA HIS A 514 16.24 10.87 1.62
C HIS A 514 15.67 12.22 2.10
N PRO A 515 16.34 13.36 1.83
CA PRO A 515 16.02 14.62 2.50
C PRO A 515 14.78 15.32 1.95
N GLU A 516 14.41 15.06 0.69
CA GLU A 516 13.44 15.88 -0.02
C GLU A 516 12.03 15.32 0.10
N TRP A 517 11.05 16.22 0.09
CA TRP A 517 9.63 15.87 -0.04
C TRP A 517 9.31 15.36 -1.45
N ILE A 518 8.04 14.97 -1.67
CA ILE A 518 7.54 14.50 -2.94
C ILE A 518 6.70 15.61 -3.58
N ASP A 519 7.09 16.05 -4.76
CA ASP A 519 6.33 17.02 -5.57
C ASP A 519 6.48 16.71 -7.05
N PHE A 520 5.40 16.25 -7.66
CA PHE A 520 5.39 15.89 -9.07
C PHE A 520 5.30 17.12 -9.98
N PRO A 521 5.70 16.99 -11.24
CA PRO A 521 5.61 18.10 -12.20
C PRO A 521 4.20 18.67 -12.29
N ARG A 522 4.09 19.96 -12.04
CA ARG A 522 2.86 20.75 -12.08
C ARG A 522 3.17 22.22 -12.38
N GLU A 523 2.16 23.01 -12.72
CA GLU A 523 2.36 24.44 -13.04
C GLU A 523 3.07 25.18 -11.90
N GLY A 524 2.64 24.95 -10.64
CA GLY A 524 3.17 25.62 -9.46
C GLY A 524 4.65 25.36 -9.14
N ASN A 525 5.29 24.33 -9.74
CA ASN A 525 6.71 24.06 -9.60
C ASN A 525 7.48 24.14 -10.94
N GLY A 526 6.87 24.75 -11.97
CA GLY A 526 7.47 24.91 -13.31
C GLY A 526 7.67 23.56 -14.04
N TRP A 527 6.82 22.57 -13.78
CA TRP A 527 6.87 21.22 -14.35
C TRP A 527 8.15 20.46 -14.03
N SER A 528 8.75 20.75 -12.87
CA SER A 528 10.03 20.18 -12.43
C SER A 528 9.89 18.75 -11.93
N TYR A 529 10.82 17.88 -12.32
CA TYR A 529 10.99 16.52 -11.81
C TYR A 529 11.92 16.43 -10.60
N LYS A 530 12.45 17.57 -10.13
CA LYS A 530 13.46 17.61 -9.05
C LYS A 530 13.05 16.81 -7.82
N TYR A 531 11.80 16.89 -7.41
CA TYR A 531 11.24 16.22 -6.23
C TYR A 531 10.43 14.97 -6.56
N ALA A 532 10.40 14.56 -7.84
CA ALA A 532 9.72 13.36 -8.32
C ALA A 532 10.73 12.25 -8.69
N ARG A 533 11.78 12.13 -7.90
CA ARG A 533 12.86 11.15 -8.09
C ARG A 533 13.41 10.70 -6.75
N ARG A 534 14.27 9.68 -6.78
CA ARG A 534 15.09 9.27 -5.64
C ARG A 534 16.57 9.33 -6.00
N GLN A 535 17.31 10.04 -5.18
CA GLN A 535 18.74 10.29 -5.38
C GLN A 535 19.55 9.16 -4.72
N TRP A 536 19.68 8.04 -5.42
CA TRP A 536 20.45 6.89 -4.96
C TRP A 536 21.93 7.20 -4.79
N ASN A 537 22.44 8.18 -5.54
CA ASN A 537 23.80 8.68 -5.40
C ASN A 537 24.11 9.23 -3.99
N LEU A 538 23.11 9.61 -3.20
CA LEU A 538 23.31 10.04 -1.82
C LEU A 538 23.73 8.88 -0.91
N VAL A 539 23.01 7.76 -0.98
CA VAL A 539 23.32 6.58 -0.17
C VAL A 539 24.54 5.82 -0.71
N ASP A 540 24.81 5.90 -2.01
CA ASP A 540 25.97 5.26 -2.65
C ASP A 540 27.27 6.03 -2.42
N ASN A 541 27.20 7.29 -2.01
CA ASN A 541 28.39 8.11 -1.73
C ASN A 541 28.94 7.79 -0.34
N PRO A 542 30.16 7.20 -0.24
CA PRO A 542 30.73 6.80 1.04
C PRO A 542 31.17 7.99 1.92
N ASP A 543 31.24 9.21 1.37
CA ASP A 543 31.57 10.41 2.12
C ASP A 543 30.39 11.05 2.85
N LEU A 544 29.17 10.56 2.59
CA LEU A 544 27.93 11.10 3.16
C LEU A 544 27.33 10.17 4.21
N CYS A 545 26.61 10.74 5.18
CA CYS A 545 26.01 9.98 6.29
C CYS A 545 24.80 9.14 5.91
N TYR A 546 24.27 9.23 4.68
CA TYR A 546 23.07 8.50 4.26
C TYR A 546 23.24 6.98 4.35
N HIS A 547 24.43 6.46 4.04
CA HIS A 547 24.66 5.01 4.11
C HIS A 547 24.55 4.46 5.53
N TYR A 548 24.82 5.27 6.58
CA TYR A 548 24.65 4.82 7.97
C TYR A 548 23.20 4.45 8.28
N LEU A 549 22.25 5.22 7.74
CA LEU A 549 20.83 4.96 7.89
C LEU A 549 20.39 3.74 7.06
N GLY A 550 20.87 3.64 5.81
CA GLY A 550 20.61 2.50 4.95
C GLY A 550 21.14 1.18 5.51
N ASP A 551 22.40 1.18 5.98
CA ASP A 551 23.02 0.00 6.60
C ASP A 551 22.30 -0.42 7.89
N PHE A 552 21.82 0.56 8.68
CA PHE A 552 21.01 0.27 9.86
C PHE A 552 19.67 -0.33 9.50
N ASP A 553 19.00 0.20 8.48
CA ASP A 553 17.70 -0.32 8.01
C ASP A 553 17.83 -1.77 7.52
N GLU A 554 18.85 -2.06 6.72
CA GLU A 554 19.18 -3.42 6.26
C GLU A 554 19.36 -4.38 7.45
N ALA A 555 20.16 -3.97 8.44
CA ALA A 555 20.43 -4.78 9.63
C ALA A 555 19.15 -5.01 10.45
N MET A 556 18.33 -3.97 10.64
CA MET A 556 17.05 -4.04 11.36
C MET A 556 16.05 -4.96 10.68
N VAL A 557 15.83 -4.79 9.38
CA VAL A 557 14.90 -5.61 8.59
C VAL A 557 15.31 -7.08 8.63
N LYS A 558 16.60 -7.37 8.41
CA LYS A 558 17.15 -8.74 8.47
C LYS A 558 17.03 -9.36 9.85
N LEU A 559 17.30 -8.61 10.92
CA LEU A 559 17.13 -9.08 12.29
C LEU A 559 15.67 -9.48 12.56
N ILE A 560 14.72 -8.61 12.25
CA ILE A 560 13.29 -8.88 12.49
C ILE A 560 12.83 -10.10 11.68
N ARG A 561 13.23 -10.23 10.43
CA ARG A 561 12.90 -11.37 9.58
C ARG A 561 13.56 -12.68 10.05
N SER A 562 14.71 -12.61 10.70
CA SER A 562 15.42 -13.80 11.21
C SER A 562 14.66 -14.51 12.34
N VAL A 563 13.75 -13.80 13.02
CA VAL A 563 12.99 -14.34 14.15
C VAL A 563 11.67 -14.95 13.66
N LYS A 564 11.61 -16.26 13.57
CA LYS A 564 10.44 -16.99 13.07
C LYS A 564 9.15 -16.60 13.80
N ASN A 565 8.15 -16.15 13.03
CA ASN A 565 6.84 -15.73 13.54
C ASN A 565 6.91 -14.66 14.64
N ILE A 566 7.81 -13.69 14.51
CA ILE A 566 7.90 -12.57 15.46
C ILE A 566 6.58 -11.79 15.52
N GLN A 567 5.92 -11.56 14.37
CA GLN A 567 4.66 -10.83 14.29
C GLN A 567 3.48 -11.50 15.04
N LYS A 568 3.60 -12.78 15.35
CA LYS A 568 2.61 -13.55 16.14
C LYS A 568 2.93 -13.59 17.63
N SER A 569 4.08 -13.04 18.04
CA SER A 569 4.47 -13.04 19.46
C SER A 569 4.02 -11.76 20.13
N ASP A 570 3.72 -11.87 21.42
CA ASP A 570 3.40 -10.70 22.23
C ASP A 570 4.59 -9.74 22.33
N VAL A 571 4.30 -8.47 22.39
CA VAL A 571 5.22 -7.41 22.80
C VAL A 571 5.05 -7.26 24.30
N ILE A 572 6.00 -7.75 25.09
CA ILE A 572 5.91 -7.79 26.53
C ILE A 572 6.77 -6.68 27.10
N GLU A 573 6.14 -5.66 27.66
CA GLU A 573 6.84 -4.60 28.36
C GLU A 573 7.64 -5.20 29.54
N VAL A 574 8.88 -4.80 29.64
CA VAL A 574 9.79 -5.17 30.73
C VAL A 574 9.90 -3.99 31.72
N TRP A 575 10.07 -2.80 31.19
CA TRP A 575 10.24 -1.60 31.99
C TRP A 575 10.03 -0.33 31.17
N HIS A 576 9.44 0.69 31.77
CA HIS A 576 9.56 2.06 31.30
C HIS A 576 9.79 3.01 32.48
N ASN A 577 10.47 4.11 32.18
CA ASN A 577 10.66 5.22 33.12
C ASN A 577 10.66 6.52 32.31
N ASP A 578 9.59 7.30 32.44
CA ASP A 578 9.42 8.56 31.71
C ASP A 578 10.41 9.63 32.21
N GLY A 579 10.85 9.58 33.47
CA GLY A 579 11.82 10.53 34.04
C GLY A 579 13.25 10.28 33.56
N ASP A 580 13.62 9.01 33.36
CA ASP A 580 14.91 8.62 32.76
C ASP A 580 14.84 8.53 31.24
N GLN A 581 13.64 8.53 30.66
CA GLN A 581 13.32 8.31 29.25
C GLN A 581 13.79 6.94 28.73
N ILE A 582 13.67 5.91 29.57
CA ILE A 582 14.04 4.53 29.26
C ILE A 582 12.79 3.71 28.94
N LEU A 583 12.91 2.87 27.90
CA LEU A 583 11.92 1.86 27.53
C LEU A 583 12.61 0.52 27.31
N ALA A 584 12.08 -0.55 27.87
CA ALA A 584 12.51 -1.90 27.58
C ALA A 584 11.31 -2.84 27.38
N TYR A 585 11.35 -3.66 26.37
CA TYR A 585 10.38 -4.72 26.13
C TYR A 585 11.05 -5.94 25.52
N ARG A 586 10.36 -7.07 25.56
CA ARG A 586 10.86 -8.31 24.96
C ARG A 586 9.88 -8.88 23.95
N ARG A 587 10.44 -9.56 22.96
CA ARG A 587 9.72 -10.40 22.00
C ARG A 587 10.48 -11.69 21.81
N LYS A 588 9.88 -12.84 22.14
CA LYS A 588 10.56 -14.14 22.12
C LYS A 588 11.87 -14.11 22.93
N ASP A 589 12.99 -14.37 22.26
CA ASP A 589 14.35 -14.37 22.83
C ASP A 589 15.09 -13.01 22.67
N LEU A 590 14.42 -12.01 22.09
CA LEU A 590 14.96 -10.66 21.97
C LEU A 590 14.51 -9.75 23.11
N VAL A 591 15.42 -8.90 23.59
CA VAL A 591 15.17 -7.79 24.51
C VAL A 591 15.58 -6.52 23.80
N PHE A 592 14.65 -5.58 23.69
CA PHE A 592 14.85 -4.25 23.10
C PHE A 592 14.94 -3.24 24.24
N VAL A 593 15.98 -2.42 24.24
CA VAL A 593 16.21 -1.37 25.24
C VAL A 593 16.48 -0.06 24.53
N PHE A 594 15.73 0.98 24.89
CA PHE A 594 15.84 2.33 24.33
C PHE A 594 16.14 3.32 25.44
N ASN A 595 17.07 4.22 25.17
CA ASN A 595 17.31 5.42 25.96
C ASN A 595 17.04 6.65 25.08
N PHE A 596 15.90 7.27 25.25
CA PHE A 596 15.52 8.51 24.54
C PHE A 596 16.11 9.76 25.19
N ASN A 597 16.75 9.64 26.37
CA ASN A 597 17.33 10.77 27.06
C ASN A 597 18.44 11.41 26.21
N PRO A 598 18.41 12.75 26.01
CA PRO A 598 19.34 13.41 25.11
C PRO A 598 20.77 13.53 25.68
N THR A 599 20.94 13.51 27.00
CA THR A 599 22.22 13.85 27.65
C THR A 599 22.69 12.84 28.69
N ARG A 600 21.77 11.95 29.18
CA ARG A 600 22.11 11.02 30.26
C ARG A 600 22.34 9.62 29.72
N SER A 601 23.55 9.13 29.87
CA SER A 601 23.88 7.72 29.78
C SER A 601 23.78 7.07 31.15
N PHE A 602 23.34 5.84 31.22
CA PHE A 602 23.13 5.13 32.48
C PHE A 602 24.06 3.92 32.57
N THR A 603 24.74 3.78 33.69
CA THR A 603 25.57 2.63 34.03
C THR A 603 24.76 1.66 34.89
N ASP A 604 24.95 0.34 34.69
CA ASP A 604 24.30 -0.71 35.47
C ASP A 604 22.77 -0.59 35.54
N TYR A 605 22.12 -0.07 34.49
CA TYR A 605 20.65 0.02 34.44
C TYR A 605 20.05 -1.37 34.34
N GLY A 606 19.24 -1.73 35.32
CA GLY A 606 18.73 -3.12 35.47
C GLY A 606 17.38 -3.35 34.84
N PHE A 607 17.24 -4.48 34.14
CA PHE A 607 16.00 -4.95 33.54
C PHE A 607 15.71 -6.39 34.00
N LEU A 608 14.47 -6.67 34.44
CA LEU A 608 14.04 -8.02 34.82
C LEU A 608 13.68 -8.85 33.59
N VAL A 609 14.55 -9.75 33.23
CA VAL A 609 14.42 -10.61 32.04
C VAL A 609 14.53 -12.09 32.42
N PRO A 610 14.17 -13.04 31.53
CA PRO A 610 14.44 -14.47 31.76
C PRO A 610 15.93 -14.71 32.00
N ARG A 611 16.23 -15.56 33.01
CA ARG A 611 17.60 -15.96 33.37
C ARG A 611 18.40 -16.44 32.13
N GLY A 612 19.64 -16.03 31.98
CA GLY A 612 20.55 -16.53 30.94
C GLY A 612 21.68 -15.56 30.58
N ALA A 613 22.31 -15.88 29.46
CA ALA A 613 23.27 -15.02 28.80
C ALA A 613 22.63 -14.32 27.60
N TYR A 614 23.10 -13.14 27.28
CA TYR A 614 22.56 -12.27 26.23
C TYR A 614 23.69 -11.67 25.40
N ASP A 615 23.61 -11.83 24.09
CA ASP A 615 24.53 -11.20 23.13
C ASP A 615 23.86 -10.02 22.46
N VAL A 616 24.59 -8.93 22.23
CA VAL A 616 24.12 -7.79 21.45
C VAL A 616 24.02 -8.22 19.97
N VAL A 617 22.85 -7.98 19.36
CA VAL A 617 22.59 -8.35 17.96
C VAL A 617 22.29 -7.13 17.08
N LEU A 618 21.98 -6.00 17.66
CA LEU A 618 21.84 -4.70 16.99
C LEU A 618 22.04 -3.58 17.99
N ASN A 619 22.78 -2.55 17.59
CA ASN A 619 23.03 -1.36 18.43
C ASN A 619 23.06 -0.12 17.56
N THR A 620 22.14 0.83 17.82
CA THR A 620 22.07 2.07 17.06
C THR A 620 23.27 2.98 17.27
N ASP A 621 24.01 2.80 18.40
CA ASP A 621 25.22 3.55 18.72
C ASP A 621 26.51 2.95 18.11
N ASN A 622 26.41 1.85 17.39
CA ASN A 622 27.56 1.28 16.69
C ASN A 622 28.07 2.25 15.60
N LYS A 623 29.38 2.38 15.49
CA LYS A 623 30.05 3.26 14.51
C LYS A 623 29.69 2.92 13.07
N GLN A 624 29.42 1.66 12.78
CA GLN A 624 28.93 1.20 11.48
C GLN A 624 27.63 1.91 11.06
N PHE A 625 26.83 2.34 12.01
CA PHE A 625 25.55 3.03 11.79
C PHE A 625 25.63 4.53 12.15
N GLY A 626 26.84 5.11 12.15
CA GLY A 626 27.03 6.51 12.48
C GLY A 626 26.81 6.85 13.96
N GLY A 627 26.95 5.88 14.84
CA GLY A 627 26.94 6.06 16.29
C GLY A 627 28.34 6.37 16.82
N PHE A 628 28.42 6.67 18.12
CA PHE A 628 29.68 7.02 18.79
C PHE A 628 30.48 5.80 19.25
N GLY A 629 29.84 4.63 19.39
CA GLY A 629 30.45 3.40 19.83
C GLY A 629 30.82 3.43 21.32
N PHE A 630 29.93 3.98 22.15
CA PHE A 630 30.15 4.07 23.59
C PHE A 630 30.00 2.73 24.33
N SER A 631 29.37 1.75 23.69
CA SER A 631 29.23 0.38 24.23
C SER A 631 29.96 -0.64 23.36
N ASP A 632 30.50 -1.67 23.99
CA ASP A 632 31.15 -2.78 23.30
C ASP A 632 30.18 -3.89 23.01
N ASP A 633 29.79 -4.02 21.72
CA ASP A 633 28.82 -5.01 21.24
C ASP A 633 29.35 -6.47 21.27
N SER A 634 30.67 -6.67 21.47
CA SER A 634 31.29 -7.99 21.56
C SER A 634 31.10 -8.65 22.94
N LEU A 635 30.67 -7.88 23.93
CA LEU A 635 30.51 -8.38 25.30
C LEU A 635 29.25 -9.20 25.43
N ARG A 636 29.39 -10.38 26.06
CA ARG A 636 28.27 -11.20 26.49
C ARG A 636 27.82 -10.76 27.87
N HIS A 637 26.55 -10.47 28.00
CA HIS A 637 25.92 -10.04 29.25
C HIS A 637 25.28 -11.24 29.97
N PHE A 638 25.49 -11.34 31.27
CA PHE A 638 24.90 -12.40 32.09
C PHE A 638 23.92 -11.78 33.08
N THR A 639 22.83 -12.47 33.33
CA THR A 639 21.87 -12.05 34.32
C THR A 639 22.36 -12.33 35.73
N CYS A 640 22.00 -11.45 36.69
CA CYS A 640 22.33 -11.56 38.10
C CYS A 640 21.09 -12.01 38.87
N ALA A 641 21.24 -13.07 39.68
CA ALA A 641 20.16 -13.62 40.47
C ALA A 641 19.69 -12.64 41.56
N ASP A 642 18.38 -12.58 41.77
CA ASP A 642 17.76 -11.88 42.91
C ASP A 642 16.74 -12.82 43.54
N PRO A 643 16.88 -13.12 44.86
CA PRO A 643 15.98 -13.99 45.57
C PRO A 643 14.50 -13.59 45.50
N LEU A 644 14.22 -12.28 45.35
CA LEU A 644 12.84 -11.78 45.27
C LEU A 644 12.11 -12.28 44.01
N TYR A 645 12.84 -12.51 42.93
CA TYR A 645 12.30 -12.91 41.62
C TYR A 645 12.63 -14.36 41.21
N ALA A 646 13.20 -15.13 42.14
CA ALA A 646 13.61 -16.52 41.88
C ALA A 646 12.45 -17.42 41.42
N LYS A 647 11.25 -17.21 41.95
CA LYS A 647 10.01 -17.96 41.59
C LYS A 647 9.58 -17.68 40.14
N ASP A 648 9.81 -16.47 39.64
CA ASP A 648 9.40 -16.05 38.31
C ASP A 648 10.44 -16.41 37.22
N LYS A 649 11.54 -17.05 37.62
CA LYS A 649 12.68 -17.38 36.74
C LYS A 649 13.21 -16.15 36.00
N LYS A 650 13.13 -14.97 36.64
CA LYS A 650 13.65 -13.70 36.15
C LYS A 650 14.83 -13.27 36.98
N GLU A 651 15.79 -12.62 36.32
CA GLU A 651 17.01 -12.07 36.92
C GLU A 651 17.29 -10.69 36.34
N TRP A 652 18.14 -9.94 36.98
CA TRP A 652 18.54 -8.62 36.54
C TRP A 652 19.60 -8.70 35.42
N LEU A 653 19.23 -8.19 34.22
CA LEU A 653 20.16 -7.87 33.17
C LEU A 653 20.57 -6.41 33.34
N LYS A 654 21.85 -6.17 33.67
CA LYS A 654 22.39 -4.82 33.88
C LYS A 654 23.20 -4.39 32.67
N LEU A 655 22.89 -3.20 32.16
CA LEU A 655 23.50 -2.67 30.94
C LEU A 655 24.00 -1.26 31.12
N TYR A 656 25.05 -0.91 30.38
CA TYR A 656 25.35 0.48 30.06
C TYR A 656 24.46 0.89 28.89
N VAL A 657 23.70 1.97 29.06
CA VAL A 657 22.72 2.43 28.05
C VAL A 657 23.08 3.88 27.68
N PRO A 658 23.78 4.09 26.55
CA PRO A 658 24.17 5.45 26.10
C PRO A 658 22.96 6.33 25.83
N ALA A 659 23.14 7.65 25.96
CA ALA A 659 22.12 8.62 25.59
C ALA A 659 21.73 8.51 24.11
N ARG A 660 20.46 8.72 23.77
CA ARG A 660 19.90 8.62 22.41
C ARG A 660 20.35 7.36 21.67
N SER A 661 20.22 6.22 22.31
CA SER A 661 20.57 4.94 21.71
C SER A 661 19.53 3.86 21.98
N ALA A 662 19.56 2.83 21.16
CA ALA A 662 18.82 1.60 21.40
C ALA A 662 19.73 0.40 21.14
N VAL A 663 19.57 -0.63 21.99
CA VAL A 663 20.27 -1.90 21.86
C VAL A 663 19.29 -3.06 21.84
N VAL A 664 19.54 -4.03 21.00
CA VAL A 664 18.80 -5.29 20.93
C VAL A 664 19.70 -6.43 21.35
N LEU A 665 19.28 -7.15 22.37
CA LEU A 665 20.00 -8.30 22.88
C LEU A 665 19.20 -9.59 22.58
N LYS A 666 19.93 -10.65 22.25
CA LYS A 666 19.35 -11.97 22.02
C LYS A 666 19.81 -12.92 23.12
N ARG A 667 18.84 -13.59 23.74
CA ARG A 667 19.15 -14.62 24.73
C ARG A 667 19.87 -15.79 24.04
N VAL A 668 21.02 -16.16 24.59
CA VAL A 668 21.76 -17.33 24.14
C VAL A 668 21.06 -18.56 24.71
N LYS A 669 20.77 -19.52 23.86
CA LYS A 669 20.23 -20.82 24.28
C LYS A 669 21.38 -21.66 24.82
N ASP A 670 21.16 -22.28 25.99
CA ASP A 670 22.06 -23.28 26.56
C ASP A 670 22.20 -24.50 25.65
#